data_e6b818966b1b593e0b3b25335cf217e8
#
_entry.id   e6b818966b1b593e0b3b25335cf217e8
#
_cell.length_a   1.000
_cell.length_b   1.000
_cell.length_c   1.000
_cell.angle_alpha   90.00
_cell.angle_beta   90.00
_cell.angle_gamma   90.00
#
_symmetry.space_group_name_H-M   'P 1'
#
loop_
_entity.id
_entity.type
_entity.pdbx_description
1 polymer ?
#
loop_
_entity_poly.entity_id
_entity_poly.type
_entity_poly.pdbx_seq_one_letter_code
_entity_poly.pdbx_strand_id
1 'polypeptide(L)'
;MAGKSKSGTKVKSGAKGGSALKTAMSAQNNPAARIRIPQTIGLPGQIANNAGGYSFPLPLEQEWMRYLIIGSKSDNGSYYQCGGAIATTISKCIMAAVSSATTCAHLIRDIVDVSVKGRAPKQEMTMMSLAAAIVFPPDNACKAQALAAISQVCRIPTHLFMLVQYIRDLSQDKAKPGKGFGKGVRRALTEYYTSRGGLELAVLVTKYKNREGWTHEDLISLLHINPAEMKDDGGRLVLGWIMKKDKPERKIEANPAKGIAEKTLPAKMDRTEFLKHLMEIPTPDKETGGEGESKGFMRTIANAIGTVMGGGGSGAAAPVSKKIQVLFEVVHPDSPMSGSLKLMVQDIEPLQNLKQTLNDIGIGTSFVFRYNGALISSTKSLRDISYDPSKKIYLGAGVEPVVEPVVAPVVAPAPAPQLEPEEKSKKTDEDYLVETARFLKALVALAKTGEKKDTTTAIALMEKNKKIQREHLPTELLNTPQIWNALLGGMGMTALVRNLGKLSQVGVASSRAPEIVKMLTDAKSVKDSKVHPLQILVGMKTYSQGKGDLGTMTWTPNSYITTALSTTFRQAFGNITPTGKRYMIGLDVSGSMSTFMCAGAKNITPREGSVAMAMMTLHAEGAENVHIYGFSSVFYNFNGKIRPEMTIQDAIRATDVPFGATDCALPMTEALKMYRQNGTVFDVFCVYTDSETYAPTVHPQVALEVYRKETGIDAKLIVVGMTSNCLSIADPKDKNTLNLAGFDTSTPELISMFARGLI
;
A
#
# COMPACT_ATOMS: atom_id res chain seq x y z
N MET A 1 43.42 39.38 -37.26
CA MET A 1 44.04 38.38 -38.11
C MET A 1 43.60 37.03 -37.55
N ALA A 2 42.60 36.43 -38.01
CA ALA A 2 42.41 35.57 -39.16
C ALA A 2 43.16 34.23 -39.04
N GLY A 3 42.39 33.18 -38.82
CA GLY A 3 42.86 31.78 -38.86
C GLY A 3 41.71 30.82 -38.67
N LYS A 4 40.83 30.65 -39.66
CA LYS A 4 39.83 29.57 -39.76
C LYS A 4 40.55 28.28 -40.13
N SER A 5 40.37 27.17 -39.40
CA SER A 5 40.52 25.85 -39.98
C SER A 5 39.28 24.98 -39.68
N LYS A 6 38.53 24.68 -40.72
CA LYS A 6 37.48 23.67 -40.78
C LYS A 6 38.15 22.32 -41.00
N SER A 7 37.97 21.37 -40.11
CA SER A 7 38.16 19.95 -40.43
C SER A 7 36.79 19.26 -40.31
N GLY A 8 36.15 19.06 -41.42
CA GLY A 8 34.94 18.25 -41.55
C GLY A 8 35.29 16.78 -41.59
N THR A 9 35.01 16.04 -40.52
CA THR A 9 35.08 14.60 -40.54
C THR A 9 33.75 14.06 -41.09
N LYS A 10 33.77 13.63 -42.36
CA LYS A 10 32.66 12.86 -42.96
C LYS A 10 32.58 11.53 -42.28
N VAL A 11 31.53 11.35 -41.42
CA VAL A 11 31.12 10.02 -40.94
C VAL A 11 30.54 9.28 -42.15
N LYS A 12 31.25 8.27 -42.61
CA LYS A 12 30.71 7.27 -43.55
C LYS A 12 29.67 6.41 -42.83
N SER A 13 28.42 6.79 -42.94
CA SER A 13 27.29 5.93 -42.64
C SER A 13 27.04 5.02 -43.84
N GLY A 14 27.07 3.73 -43.61
CA GLY A 14 26.52 2.81 -44.57
C GLY A 14 27.30 1.54 -44.78
N ALA A 15 26.61 0.43 -44.73
CA ALA A 15 26.93 -0.91 -45.26
C ALA A 15 27.26 -2.05 -44.28
N LYS A 16 27.32 -1.85 -42.97
CA LYS A 16 27.43 -3.02 -42.06
C LYS A 16 26.07 -3.45 -41.42
N GLY A 17 25.09 -2.59 -41.35
CA GLY A 17 23.75 -2.90 -40.80
C GLY A 17 22.89 -3.85 -41.64
N GLY A 18 23.03 -3.82 -42.97
CA GLY A 18 22.24 -4.66 -43.86
C GLY A 18 22.63 -6.14 -43.87
N SER A 19 23.90 -6.45 -43.57
CA SER A 19 24.37 -7.85 -43.45
C SER A 19 23.93 -8.49 -42.15
N ALA A 20 24.01 -7.77 -41.02
CA ALA A 20 23.60 -8.26 -39.72
C ALA A 20 22.07 -8.51 -39.67
N LEU A 21 21.28 -7.60 -40.27
CA LEU A 21 19.81 -7.75 -40.34
C LEU A 21 19.42 -8.97 -41.20
N LYS A 22 20.10 -9.21 -42.34
CA LYS A 22 19.90 -10.40 -43.18
C LYS A 22 20.29 -11.70 -42.47
N THR A 23 21.36 -11.69 -41.67
CA THR A 23 21.78 -12.82 -40.85
C THR A 23 20.79 -13.10 -39.73
N ALA A 24 20.25 -12.06 -39.07
CA ALA A 24 19.19 -12.20 -38.06
C ALA A 24 17.89 -12.71 -38.67
N MET A 25 17.50 -12.25 -39.86
CA MET A 25 16.29 -12.74 -40.55
C MET A 25 16.44 -14.18 -41.08
N SER A 26 17.63 -14.57 -41.51
CA SER A 26 17.89 -15.97 -41.93
C SER A 26 18.00 -16.93 -40.73
N ALA A 27 18.40 -16.45 -39.56
CA ALA A 27 18.43 -17.23 -38.33
C ALA A 27 17.02 -17.48 -37.73
N GLN A 28 15.99 -16.75 -38.17
CA GLN A 28 14.61 -16.98 -37.73
C GLN A 28 14.13 -18.39 -38.00
N ASN A 29 14.61 -19.03 -39.05
CA ASN A 29 14.22 -20.37 -39.48
C ASN A 29 15.23 -21.48 -39.17
N ASN A 30 16.38 -21.16 -38.57
CA ASN A 30 17.38 -22.16 -38.19
C ASN A 30 17.75 -22.04 -36.72
N PRO A 31 17.29 -22.95 -35.85
CA PRO A 31 17.59 -22.92 -34.41
C PRO A 31 19.09 -22.92 -34.08
N ALA A 32 19.90 -23.60 -34.87
CA ALA A 32 21.35 -23.67 -34.65
C ALA A 32 22.07 -22.33 -34.93
N ALA A 33 21.53 -21.48 -35.83
CA ALA A 33 22.06 -20.15 -36.10
C ALA A 33 21.66 -19.11 -35.03
N ARG A 34 20.50 -19.28 -34.37
CA ARG A 34 20.04 -18.45 -33.25
C ARG A 34 20.96 -18.50 -32.02
N ILE A 35 21.62 -19.65 -31.79
CA ILE A 35 22.52 -19.86 -30.62
C ILE A 35 23.75 -18.94 -30.61
N ARG A 36 24.04 -18.26 -31.72
CA ARG A 36 25.18 -17.37 -31.86
C ARG A 36 24.85 -15.90 -32.04
N ILE A 37 23.63 -15.49 -31.80
CA ILE A 37 23.24 -14.06 -31.89
C ILE A 37 23.64 -13.40 -30.57
N PRO A 38 24.62 -12.48 -30.57
CA PRO A 38 25.02 -11.75 -29.35
C PRO A 38 23.88 -10.84 -28.87
N GLN A 39 23.85 -10.55 -27.58
CA GLN A 39 22.84 -9.70 -26.96
C GLN A 39 22.86 -8.23 -27.46
N THR A 40 23.92 -7.86 -28.18
CA THR A 40 24.06 -6.55 -28.86
C THR A 40 23.32 -6.49 -30.21
N ILE A 41 22.67 -7.57 -30.65
CA ILE A 41 21.82 -7.63 -31.85
C ILE A 41 20.40 -8.04 -31.41
N GLY A 42 19.41 -7.14 -31.60
CA GLY A 42 18.04 -7.38 -31.15
C GLY A 42 17.35 -8.55 -31.84
N LEU A 43 16.64 -9.38 -31.05
CA LEU A 43 15.67 -10.34 -31.54
C LEU A 43 14.33 -9.63 -31.89
N PRO A 44 13.46 -10.24 -32.72
CA PRO A 44 12.16 -9.68 -32.99
C PRO A 44 11.36 -9.39 -31.71
N GLY A 45 10.84 -8.17 -31.58
CA GLY A 45 10.09 -7.72 -30.41
C GLY A 45 10.94 -7.14 -29.29
N GLN A 46 12.27 -7.20 -29.37
CA GLN A 46 13.14 -6.55 -28.40
C GLN A 46 13.41 -5.08 -28.74
N ILE A 47 13.72 -4.30 -27.72
CA ILE A 47 14.18 -2.92 -27.80
C ILE A 47 15.57 -2.79 -27.19
N ALA A 48 16.31 -1.76 -27.59
CA ALA A 48 17.62 -1.47 -27.01
C ALA A 48 17.46 -1.14 -25.51
N ASN A 49 18.30 -1.73 -24.68
CA ASN A 49 18.43 -1.40 -23.28
C ASN A 49 19.53 -0.35 -23.04
N ASN A 50 19.63 0.17 -21.82
CA ASN A 50 20.59 1.24 -21.53
C ASN A 50 22.04 0.75 -21.40
N ALA A 51 22.24 -0.55 -21.20
CA ALA A 51 23.58 -1.17 -21.17
C ALA A 51 24.21 -1.36 -22.55
N GLY A 52 23.42 -1.14 -23.63
CA GLY A 52 23.86 -1.33 -25.02
C GLY A 52 23.53 -2.70 -25.61
N GLY A 53 22.74 -3.50 -24.92
CA GLY A 53 22.16 -4.75 -25.39
C GLY A 53 20.67 -4.56 -25.77
N TYR A 54 19.93 -5.68 -25.82
CA TYR A 54 18.51 -5.72 -26.17
C TYR A 54 17.72 -6.58 -25.19
N SER A 55 16.54 -6.10 -24.82
CA SER A 55 15.58 -6.77 -23.92
C SER A 55 14.15 -6.58 -24.44
N PHE A 56 13.20 -7.39 -23.97
CA PHE A 56 11.80 -7.22 -24.31
C PHE A 56 11.17 -6.06 -23.52
N PRO A 57 10.30 -5.24 -24.16
CA PRO A 57 9.48 -4.30 -23.42
C PRO A 57 8.45 -5.06 -22.58
N LEU A 58 8.17 -4.54 -21.39
CA LEU A 58 7.08 -5.06 -20.57
C LEU A 58 5.72 -4.69 -21.16
N PRO A 59 4.72 -5.56 -21.02
CA PRO A 59 3.32 -5.17 -21.17
C PRO A 59 2.96 -4.02 -20.23
N LEU A 60 2.10 -3.12 -20.69
CA LEU A 60 1.76 -1.89 -19.96
C LEU A 60 1.32 -2.16 -18.51
N GLU A 61 0.53 -3.21 -18.26
CA GLU A 61 0.08 -3.58 -16.91
C GLU A 61 1.24 -3.97 -15.99
N GLN A 62 2.20 -4.72 -16.51
CA GLN A 62 3.39 -5.12 -15.75
C GLN A 62 4.33 -3.91 -15.52
N GLU A 63 4.39 -2.98 -16.46
CA GLU A 63 5.18 -1.76 -16.33
C GLU A 63 4.63 -0.87 -15.21
N TRP A 64 3.31 -0.60 -15.16
CA TRP A 64 2.75 0.19 -14.07
C TRP A 64 2.80 -0.52 -12.73
N MET A 65 2.68 -1.87 -12.69
CA MET A 65 2.85 -2.62 -11.43
C MET A 65 4.27 -2.46 -10.86
N ARG A 66 5.31 -2.55 -11.69
CA ARG A 66 6.68 -2.23 -11.26
C ARG A 66 6.79 -0.79 -10.76
N TYR A 67 6.20 0.16 -11.47
CA TYR A 67 6.21 1.55 -11.05
C TYR A 67 5.51 1.77 -9.69
N LEU A 68 4.33 1.17 -9.47
CA LEU A 68 3.60 1.28 -8.21
C LEU A 68 4.37 0.70 -7.01
N ILE A 69 5.10 -0.41 -7.23
CA ILE A 69 5.74 -1.17 -6.16
C ILE A 69 7.18 -0.68 -5.92
N ILE A 70 7.97 -0.49 -6.97
CA ILE A 70 9.40 -0.21 -6.89
C ILE A 70 9.72 1.28 -7.09
N GLY A 71 8.98 1.96 -7.93
CA GLY A 71 9.25 3.36 -8.29
C GLY A 71 9.26 4.29 -7.09
N SER A 72 10.20 5.25 -7.06
CA SER A 72 10.31 6.26 -6.02
C SER A 72 10.65 7.63 -6.62
N LYS A 73 10.45 8.69 -5.82
CA LYS A 73 10.81 10.07 -6.22
C LYS A 73 12.29 10.26 -6.56
N SER A 74 13.16 9.43 -6.02
CA SER A 74 14.60 9.45 -6.24
C SER A 74 15.03 8.58 -7.41
N ASP A 75 14.10 7.82 -8.01
CA ASP A 75 14.45 6.81 -8.99
C ASP A 75 14.34 7.37 -10.39
N ASN A 76 15.47 7.66 -10.95
CA ASN A 76 15.65 7.70 -12.38
C ASN A 76 15.78 6.29 -12.96
N GLY A 77 15.15 5.32 -12.35
CA GLY A 77 14.83 3.99 -12.84
C GLY A 77 15.99 3.07 -13.21
N SER A 78 17.18 3.57 -13.49
CA SER A 78 18.27 2.72 -13.97
C SER A 78 19.64 3.36 -13.73
N TYR A 79 20.64 2.52 -13.54
CA TYR A 79 22.06 2.88 -13.46
C TYR A 79 22.52 3.78 -14.62
N TYR A 80 21.98 3.53 -15.79
CA TYR A 80 22.36 4.22 -17.03
C TYR A 80 21.61 5.55 -17.28
N GLN A 81 20.61 5.87 -16.45
CA GLN A 81 19.81 7.11 -16.57
C GLN A 81 20.05 8.06 -15.39
N CYS A 82 21.26 8.09 -14.86
CA CYS A 82 21.64 9.00 -13.79
C CYS A 82 21.63 10.46 -14.27
N GLY A 83 20.85 11.33 -13.62
CA GLY A 83 20.93 12.78 -13.81
C GLY A 83 19.64 13.51 -14.16
N GLY A 84 18.48 12.87 -14.17
CA GLY A 84 17.20 13.56 -14.28
C GLY A 84 16.79 14.22 -12.95
N ALA A 85 16.28 15.46 -13.00
CA ALA A 85 15.66 16.12 -11.87
C ALA A 85 14.58 15.21 -11.26
N ILE A 86 14.47 15.22 -9.92
CA ILE A 86 13.40 14.56 -9.15
C ILE A 86 12.09 14.67 -9.93
N ALA A 87 11.59 13.54 -10.42
CA ALA A 87 10.44 13.53 -11.30
C ALA A 87 9.20 14.01 -10.53
N THR A 88 8.88 15.28 -10.69
CA THR A 88 7.51 15.78 -10.56
C THR A 88 6.67 15.31 -11.76
N THR A 89 7.27 14.57 -12.67
CA THR A 89 6.68 14.10 -13.92
C THR A 89 6.12 12.70 -13.71
N ILE A 90 4.84 12.54 -13.99
CA ILE A 90 4.16 11.24 -14.00
C ILE A 90 4.89 10.32 -14.98
N SER A 91 5.06 9.03 -14.59
CA SER A 91 5.62 8.02 -15.48
C SER A 91 4.82 7.90 -16.78
N LYS A 92 5.52 7.65 -17.88
CA LYS A 92 4.88 7.44 -19.20
C LYS A 92 3.85 6.29 -19.17
N CYS A 93 4.11 5.22 -18.43
CA CYS A 93 3.17 4.11 -18.31
C CYS A 93 1.88 4.51 -17.60
N ILE A 94 1.94 5.38 -16.59
CA ILE A 94 0.74 5.89 -15.92
C ILE A 94 -0.05 6.80 -16.84
N MET A 95 0.60 7.68 -17.60
CA MET A 95 -0.07 8.52 -18.60
C MET A 95 -0.72 7.69 -19.72
N ALA A 96 -0.05 6.63 -20.17
CA ALA A 96 -0.63 5.68 -21.12
C ALA A 96 -1.84 4.93 -20.48
N ALA A 97 -1.75 4.51 -19.22
CA ALA A 97 -2.83 3.82 -18.55
C ALA A 97 -4.09 4.67 -18.38
N VAL A 98 -3.95 5.97 -18.07
CA VAL A 98 -5.12 6.89 -17.92
C VAL A 98 -5.66 7.40 -19.25
N SER A 99 -5.08 7.02 -20.40
CA SER A 99 -5.55 7.48 -21.71
C SER A 99 -6.78 6.72 -22.25
N SER A 100 -7.12 5.54 -21.70
CA SER A 100 -8.31 4.78 -22.08
C SER A 100 -9.12 4.35 -20.88
N ALA A 101 -10.44 4.16 -21.04
CA ALA A 101 -11.34 3.75 -19.97
C ALA A 101 -10.96 2.40 -19.37
N THR A 102 -10.64 1.42 -20.22
CA THR A 102 -10.30 0.06 -19.77
C THR A 102 -9.01 0.03 -18.96
N THR A 103 -7.93 0.58 -19.49
CA THR A 103 -6.63 0.57 -18.79
C THR A 103 -6.66 1.44 -17.53
N CYS A 104 -7.40 2.56 -17.53
CA CYS A 104 -7.57 3.40 -16.35
C CYS A 104 -8.33 2.68 -15.23
N ALA A 105 -9.40 1.95 -15.55
CA ALA A 105 -10.13 1.14 -14.57
C ALA A 105 -9.26 0.03 -13.97
N HIS A 106 -8.45 -0.66 -14.79
CA HIS A 106 -7.48 -1.66 -14.31
C HIS A 106 -6.43 -1.02 -13.42
N LEU A 107 -5.86 0.12 -13.80
CA LEU A 107 -4.89 0.86 -12.98
C LEU A 107 -5.48 1.23 -11.62
N ILE A 108 -6.73 1.75 -11.56
CA ILE A 108 -7.38 2.13 -10.29
C ILE A 108 -7.55 0.89 -9.39
N ARG A 109 -8.00 -0.24 -9.94
CA ARG A 109 -8.11 -1.52 -9.22
C ARG A 109 -6.75 -1.93 -8.62
N ASP A 110 -5.69 -1.87 -9.41
CA ASP A 110 -4.35 -2.26 -8.99
C ASP A 110 -3.77 -1.29 -7.94
N ILE A 111 -4.05 0.02 -8.04
CA ILE A 111 -3.72 1.02 -7.03
C ILE A 111 -4.37 0.67 -5.67
N VAL A 112 -5.65 0.30 -5.68
CA VAL A 112 -6.37 -0.11 -4.48
C VAL A 112 -5.76 -1.39 -3.90
N ASP A 113 -5.54 -2.41 -4.73
CA ASP A 113 -4.96 -3.69 -4.33
C ASP A 113 -3.57 -3.50 -3.68
N VAL A 114 -2.67 -2.80 -4.37
CA VAL A 114 -1.32 -2.50 -3.86
C VAL A 114 -1.36 -1.74 -2.54
N SER A 115 -2.26 -0.76 -2.40
CA SER A 115 -2.37 0.01 -1.16
C SER A 115 -2.98 -0.81 -0.02
N VAL A 116 -4.14 -1.44 -0.24
CA VAL A 116 -4.89 -2.16 0.80
C VAL A 116 -4.13 -3.38 1.30
N LYS A 117 -3.48 -4.13 0.41
CA LYS A 117 -2.66 -5.30 0.77
C LYS A 117 -1.26 -4.94 1.27
N GLY A 118 -0.84 -3.66 1.15
CA GLY A 118 0.48 -3.23 1.59
C GLY A 118 1.63 -3.79 0.74
N ARG A 119 1.40 -4.03 -0.56
CA ARG A 119 2.36 -4.64 -1.47
C ARG A 119 3.55 -3.74 -1.77
N ALA A 120 3.38 -2.43 -1.75
CA ALA A 120 4.46 -1.47 -1.98
C ALA A 120 5.11 -1.01 -0.66
N PRO A 121 6.45 -0.92 -0.58
CA PRO A 121 7.16 -0.44 0.60
C PRO A 121 6.89 1.04 0.90
N LYS A 122 6.55 1.82 -0.11
CA LYS A 122 6.16 3.23 -0.03
C LYS A 122 4.91 3.48 -0.85
N GLN A 123 4.10 4.45 -0.41
CA GLN A 123 2.83 4.77 -1.05
C GLN A 123 2.89 6.01 -1.97
N GLU A 124 4.07 6.56 -2.20
CA GLU A 124 4.24 7.79 -3.00
C GLU A 124 3.75 7.60 -4.43
N MET A 125 4.17 6.52 -5.10
CA MET A 125 3.77 6.23 -6.48
C MET A 125 2.29 5.87 -6.59
N THR A 126 1.75 5.17 -5.59
CA THR A 126 0.33 4.85 -5.49
C THR A 126 -0.51 6.14 -5.42
N MET A 127 -0.10 7.11 -4.56
CA MET A 127 -0.77 8.41 -4.45
C MET A 127 -0.63 9.24 -5.73
N MET A 128 0.55 9.24 -6.36
CA MET A 128 0.78 9.96 -7.62
C MET A 128 -0.09 9.40 -8.76
N SER A 129 -0.17 8.07 -8.87
CA SER A 129 -0.97 7.40 -9.90
C SER A 129 -2.47 7.62 -9.69
N LEU A 130 -2.93 7.59 -8.44
CA LEU A 130 -4.33 7.93 -8.12
C LEU A 130 -4.64 9.39 -8.46
N ALA A 131 -3.72 10.31 -8.16
CA ALA A 131 -3.87 11.72 -8.54
C ALA A 131 -3.96 11.88 -10.07
N ALA A 132 -3.17 11.13 -10.84
CA ALA A 132 -3.23 11.13 -12.30
C ALA A 132 -4.61 10.64 -12.81
N ALA A 133 -5.14 9.56 -12.26
CA ALA A 133 -6.46 9.04 -12.62
C ALA A 133 -7.60 10.03 -12.26
N ILE A 134 -7.43 10.86 -11.23
CA ILE A 134 -8.40 11.91 -10.84
C ILE A 134 -8.31 13.12 -11.77
N VAL A 135 -7.10 13.52 -12.16
CA VAL A 135 -6.85 14.77 -12.92
C VAL A 135 -7.02 14.55 -14.42
N PHE A 136 -6.57 13.40 -14.94
CA PHE A 136 -6.58 13.04 -16.36
C PHE A 136 -7.46 11.83 -16.67
N PRO A 137 -8.67 11.71 -16.12
CA PRO A 137 -9.52 10.57 -16.38
C PRO A 137 -9.96 10.56 -17.85
N PRO A 138 -10.04 9.39 -18.50
CA PRO A 138 -10.51 9.29 -19.89
C PRO A 138 -12.02 9.56 -19.98
N ASP A 139 -12.77 9.34 -18.91
CA ASP A 139 -14.20 9.54 -18.80
C ASP A 139 -14.66 9.82 -17.34
N ASN A 140 -15.96 10.12 -17.19
CA ASN A 140 -16.57 10.38 -15.88
C ASN A 140 -16.66 9.13 -14.98
N ALA A 141 -16.76 7.94 -15.56
CA ALA A 141 -16.86 6.69 -14.80
C ALA A 141 -15.52 6.38 -14.13
N CYS A 142 -14.42 6.47 -14.85
CA CYS A 142 -13.06 6.33 -14.30
C CYS A 142 -12.78 7.38 -13.24
N LYS A 143 -13.19 8.64 -13.47
CA LYS A 143 -13.07 9.69 -12.47
C LYS A 143 -13.83 9.36 -11.18
N ALA A 144 -15.05 8.87 -11.30
CA ALA A 144 -15.85 8.47 -10.14
C ALA A 144 -15.20 7.31 -9.37
N GLN A 145 -14.67 6.31 -10.07
CA GLN A 145 -13.94 5.19 -9.45
C GLN A 145 -12.67 5.67 -8.73
N ALA A 146 -11.88 6.55 -9.34
CA ALA A 146 -10.69 7.11 -8.72
C ALA A 146 -11.01 7.93 -7.46
N LEU A 147 -12.10 8.70 -7.47
CA LEU A 147 -12.56 9.44 -6.30
C LEU A 147 -13.04 8.50 -5.18
N ALA A 148 -13.78 7.45 -5.51
CA ALA A 148 -14.22 6.44 -4.54
C ALA A 148 -13.05 5.66 -3.92
N ALA A 149 -11.93 5.49 -4.64
CA ALA A 149 -10.74 4.83 -4.14
C ALA A 149 -10.01 5.62 -3.04
N ILE A 150 -10.24 6.93 -2.90
CA ILE A 150 -9.55 7.79 -1.92
C ILE A 150 -9.68 7.25 -0.49
N SER A 151 -10.88 6.86 -0.07
CA SER A 151 -11.14 6.36 1.28
C SER A 151 -10.40 5.06 1.60
N GLN A 152 -10.19 4.20 0.60
CA GLN A 152 -9.49 2.93 0.72
C GLN A 152 -7.96 3.10 0.69
N VAL A 153 -7.46 3.96 -0.20
CA VAL A 153 -6.04 4.15 -0.45
C VAL A 153 -5.41 5.09 0.58
N CYS A 154 -6.10 6.15 0.99
CA CYS A 154 -5.64 7.10 2.01
C CYS A 154 -5.87 6.57 3.43
N ARG A 155 -5.14 5.54 3.84
CA ARG A 155 -5.29 4.88 5.16
C ARG A 155 -4.90 5.77 6.34
N ILE A 156 -3.98 6.72 6.14
CA ILE A 156 -3.50 7.66 7.15
C ILE A 156 -3.45 9.08 6.55
N PRO A 157 -3.52 10.13 7.39
CA PRO A 157 -3.44 11.52 6.91
C PRO A 157 -2.24 11.86 6.04
N THR A 158 -1.10 11.22 6.26
CA THR A 158 0.08 11.39 5.40
C THR A 158 -0.23 11.08 3.94
N HIS A 159 -0.98 10.00 3.68
CA HIS A 159 -1.38 9.62 2.31
C HIS A 159 -2.33 10.66 1.73
N LEU A 160 -3.28 11.17 2.53
CA LEU A 160 -4.22 12.20 2.11
C LEU A 160 -3.48 13.50 1.71
N PHE A 161 -2.54 13.96 2.54
CA PHE A 161 -1.76 15.17 2.26
C PHE A 161 -0.92 15.02 0.99
N MET A 162 -0.29 13.85 0.79
CA MET A 162 0.46 13.55 -0.43
C MET A 162 -0.45 13.55 -1.67
N LEU A 163 -1.61 12.89 -1.59
CA LEU A 163 -2.58 12.86 -2.69
C LEU A 163 -3.06 14.28 -3.05
N VAL A 164 -3.40 15.06 -2.05
CA VAL A 164 -3.84 16.46 -2.22
C VAL A 164 -2.76 17.30 -2.91
N GLN A 165 -1.49 17.14 -2.49
CA GLN A 165 -0.38 17.82 -3.14
C GLN A 165 -0.24 17.40 -4.60
N TYR A 166 -0.28 16.10 -4.90
CA TYR A 166 -0.15 15.60 -6.28
C TYR A 166 -1.32 16.02 -7.17
N ILE A 167 -2.57 15.94 -6.69
CA ILE A 167 -3.72 16.45 -7.46
C ILE A 167 -3.50 17.91 -7.82
N ARG A 168 -2.94 18.69 -6.91
CA ARG A 168 -2.68 20.07 -7.11
C ARG A 168 -1.55 20.32 -8.12
N ASP A 169 -0.41 19.63 -7.96
CA ASP A 169 0.74 19.74 -8.86
C ASP A 169 0.35 19.38 -10.29
N LEU A 170 -0.49 18.37 -10.46
CA LEU A 170 -0.98 17.90 -11.75
C LEU A 170 -2.08 18.79 -12.36
N SER A 171 -2.88 19.45 -11.49
CA SER A 171 -3.97 20.35 -11.94
C SER A 171 -3.49 21.75 -12.30
N GLN A 172 -2.23 22.09 -12.13
CA GLN A 172 -1.71 23.41 -12.43
C GLN A 172 -1.71 23.65 -13.96
N ASP A 173 -2.85 24.10 -14.46
CA ASP A 173 -2.92 24.87 -15.67
C ASP A 173 -2.20 26.19 -15.39
N LYS A 174 -1.01 26.38 -15.98
CA LYS A 174 -0.18 27.59 -15.82
C LYS A 174 -0.96 28.88 -16.12
N ALA A 175 -2.10 28.78 -16.80
CA ALA A 175 -2.96 29.89 -17.17
C ALA A 175 -3.94 30.37 -16.08
N LYS A 176 -4.19 29.57 -15.02
CA LYS A 176 -5.19 29.92 -13.96
C LYS A 176 -4.75 29.45 -12.58
N PRO A 177 -3.72 30.08 -11.96
CA PRO A 177 -3.36 29.78 -10.59
C PRO A 177 -4.51 30.20 -9.66
N GLY A 178 -4.87 29.32 -8.71
CA GLY A 178 -5.80 29.66 -7.61
C GLY A 178 -7.19 29.05 -7.68
N LYS A 179 -7.55 28.22 -8.67
CA LYS A 179 -8.79 27.43 -8.60
C LYS A 179 -8.63 26.29 -7.58
N GLY A 180 -9.50 26.29 -6.57
CA GLY A 180 -9.63 25.19 -5.62
C GLY A 180 -10.10 23.90 -6.28
N PHE A 181 -10.17 22.81 -5.53
CA PHE A 181 -10.62 21.51 -6.01
C PHE A 181 -12.05 21.57 -6.57
N GLY A 182 -12.30 20.82 -7.65
CA GLY A 182 -13.65 20.62 -8.17
C GLY A 182 -14.57 19.92 -7.16
N LYS A 183 -15.90 20.08 -7.33
CA LYS A 183 -16.91 19.56 -6.38
C LYS A 183 -16.74 18.07 -6.04
N GLY A 184 -16.42 17.22 -7.02
CA GLY A 184 -16.21 15.77 -6.79
C GLY A 184 -15.03 15.49 -5.88
N VAL A 185 -13.88 16.13 -6.12
CA VAL A 185 -12.68 15.99 -5.30
C VAL A 185 -12.94 16.49 -3.88
N ARG A 186 -13.58 17.66 -3.73
CA ARG A 186 -13.94 18.20 -2.42
C ARG A 186 -14.81 17.22 -1.63
N ARG A 187 -15.85 16.66 -2.23
CA ARG A 187 -16.73 15.70 -1.59
C ARG A 187 -15.97 14.45 -1.11
N ALA A 188 -15.12 13.86 -1.97
CA ALA A 188 -14.35 12.67 -1.60
C ALA A 188 -13.32 12.94 -0.48
N LEU A 189 -12.70 14.12 -0.48
CA LEU A 189 -11.79 14.52 0.60
C LEU A 189 -12.55 14.86 1.89
N THR A 190 -13.76 15.44 1.81
CA THR A 190 -14.63 15.68 2.97
C THR A 190 -15.03 14.36 3.61
N GLU A 191 -15.41 13.36 2.81
CA GLU A 191 -15.79 12.02 3.28
C GLU A 191 -14.68 11.36 4.10
N TYR A 192 -13.40 11.64 3.78
CA TYR A 192 -12.28 11.14 4.59
C TYR A 192 -12.38 11.55 6.06
N TYR A 193 -12.85 12.76 6.36
CA TYR A 193 -13.02 13.26 7.73
C TYR A 193 -14.39 12.87 8.32
N THR A 194 -15.44 12.97 7.54
CA THR A 194 -16.83 12.82 8.03
C THR A 194 -17.23 11.36 8.24
N SER A 195 -16.57 10.41 7.60
CA SER A 195 -16.87 8.97 7.75
C SER A 195 -16.24 8.31 8.99
N ARG A 196 -15.30 8.97 9.67
CA ARG A 196 -14.57 8.42 10.80
C ARG A 196 -15.20 8.79 12.13
N GLY A 197 -15.16 7.86 13.10
CA GLY A 197 -15.56 8.16 14.48
C GLY A 197 -14.59 9.09 15.18
N GLY A 198 -15.10 9.88 16.15
CA GLY A 198 -14.36 10.95 16.78
C GLY A 198 -13.03 10.54 17.41
N LEU A 199 -13.00 9.44 18.17
CA LEU A 199 -11.75 8.96 18.78
C LEU A 199 -10.69 8.53 17.73
N GLU A 200 -11.13 7.82 16.67
CA GLU A 200 -10.24 7.43 15.58
C GLU A 200 -9.66 8.68 14.90
N LEU A 201 -10.52 9.63 14.57
CA LEU A 201 -10.12 10.89 13.95
C LEU A 201 -9.18 11.69 14.86
N ALA A 202 -9.47 11.79 16.17
CA ALA A 202 -8.62 12.47 17.14
C ALA A 202 -7.20 11.90 17.17
N VAL A 203 -7.08 10.57 17.22
CA VAL A 203 -5.77 9.89 17.17
C VAL A 203 -5.03 10.19 15.88
N LEU A 204 -5.71 10.11 14.73
CA LEU A 204 -5.10 10.34 13.42
C LEU A 204 -4.59 11.78 13.27
N VAL A 205 -5.41 12.78 13.62
CA VAL A 205 -5.04 14.20 13.42
C VAL A 205 -3.96 14.69 14.40
N THR A 206 -3.93 14.12 15.59
CA THR A 206 -2.94 14.49 16.60
C THR A 206 -1.59 13.79 16.39
N LYS A 207 -1.62 12.61 15.77
CA LYS A 207 -0.41 11.83 15.41
C LYS A 207 0.22 12.33 14.11
N TYR A 208 -0.55 12.55 13.06
CA TYR A 208 -0.09 12.93 11.71
C TYR A 208 -0.45 14.37 11.40
N LYS A 209 0.24 15.31 12.04
CA LYS A 209 -0.13 16.73 12.06
C LYS A 209 0.01 17.44 10.71
N ASN A 210 1.04 17.09 9.93
CA ASN A 210 1.33 17.70 8.63
C ASN A 210 2.15 16.80 7.71
N ARG A 211 2.08 17.07 6.42
CA ARG A 211 2.95 16.48 5.39
C ARG A 211 2.86 17.32 4.11
N GLU A 212 3.94 17.39 3.33
CA GLU A 212 4.02 18.12 2.05
C GLU A 212 3.55 19.59 2.15
N GLY A 213 3.78 20.21 3.28
CA GLY A 213 3.32 21.57 3.55
C GLY A 213 1.82 21.71 3.87
N TRP A 214 1.06 20.62 3.91
CA TRP A 214 -0.36 20.60 4.29
C TRP A 214 -0.54 20.27 5.76
N THR A 215 -1.52 20.92 6.39
CA THR A 215 -2.02 20.60 7.74
C THR A 215 -3.50 20.22 7.65
N HIS A 216 -4.03 19.65 8.73
CA HIS A 216 -5.49 19.38 8.82
C HIS A 216 -6.29 20.68 8.77
N GLU A 217 -5.78 21.75 9.40
CA GLU A 217 -6.42 23.07 9.37
C GLU A 217 -6.54 23.62 7.93
N ASP A 218 -5.45 23.51 7.14
CA ASP A 218 -5.46 23.92 5.74
C ASP A 218 -6.54 23.16 4.93
N LEU A 219 -6.62 21.84 5.10
CA LEU A 219 -7.60 21.03 4.37
C LEU A 219 -9.03 21.32 4.80
N ILE A 220 -9.31 21.34 6.10
CA ILE A 220 -10.67 21.59 6.61
C ILE A 220 -11.15 22.98 6.16
N SER A 221 -10.28 23.98 6.20
CA SER A 221 -10.59 25.33 5.72
C SER A 221 -10.89 25.35 4.21
N LEU A 222 -10.14 24.58 3.41
CA LEU A 222 -10.31 24.51 1.96
C LEU A 222 -11.56 23.73 1.56
N LEU A 223 -11.89 22.67 2.31
CA LEU A 223 -13.02 21.79 2.04
C LEU A 223 -14.35 22.37 2.54
N HIS A 224 -14.29 23.34 3.48
CA HIS A 224 -15.49 23.90 4.15
C HIS A 224 -16.36 22.81 4.78
N ILE A 225 -15.74 21.91 5.57
CA ILE A 225 -16.46 20.80 6.20
C ILE A 225 -17.52 21.35 7.14
N ASN A 226 -18.76 20.90 6.92
CA ASN A 226 -19.87 21.23 7.81
C ASN A 226 -19.82 20.31 9.05
N PRO A 227 -19.81 20.84 10.28
CA PRO A 227 -19.84 20.04 11.50
C PRO A 227 -21.03 19.07 11.58
N ALA A 228 -22.15 19.43 10.99
CA ALA A 228 -23.34 18.56 10.95
C ALA A 228 -23.14 17.28 10.12
N GLU A 229 -22.16 17.25 9.21
CA GLU A 229 -21.83 16.08 8.37
C GLU A 229 -20.90 15.09 9.09
N MET A 230 -20.37 15.45 10.27
CA MET A 230 -19.51 14.55 11.03
C MET A 230 -20.28 13.34 11.54
N LYS A 231 -19.64 12.18 11.52
CA LYS A 231 -20.23 10.89 11.87
C LYS A 231 -20.86 10.88 13.27
N ASP A 232 -20.21 11.55 14.22
CA ASP A 232 -20.62 11.60 15.63
C ASP A 232 -20.16 12.91 16.29
N ASP A 233 -20.62 13.14 17.51
CA ASP A 233 -20.29 14.33 18.30
C ASP A 233 -18.79 14.42 18.68
N GLY A 234 -18.14 13.28 18.84
CA GLY A 234 -16.68 13.23 19.01
C GLY A 234 -15.95 13.80 17.80
N GLY A 235 -16.43 13.51 16.58
CA GLY A 235 -15.90 14.09 15.34
C GLY A 235 -16.07 15.61 15.28
N ARG A 236 -17.22 16.13 15.73
CA ARG A 236 -17.46 17.60 15.87
C ARG A 236 -16.46 18.24 16.83
N LEU A 237 -16.20 17.58 17.97
CA LEU A 237 -15.20 18.04 18.93
C LEU A 237 -13.80 18.09 18.32
N VAL A 238 -13.43 17.10 17.48
CA VAL A 238 -12.14 17.10 16.79
C VAL A 238 -12.02 18.23 15.77
N LEU A 239 -13.10 18.60 15.07
CA LEU A 239 -13.08 19.78 14.21
C LEU A 239 -12.75 21.04 15.03
N GLY A 240 -13.38 21.25 16.19
CA GLY A 240 -13.08 22.34 17.10
C GLY A 240 -11.61 22.31 17.56
N TRP A 241 -11.08 21.12 17.87
CA TRP A 241 -9.67 20.95 18.23
C TRP A 241 -8.71 21.40 17.11
N ILE A 242 -9.01 21.08 15.86
CA ILE A 242 -8.16 21.44 14.70
C ILE A 242 -8.24 22.95 14.42
N MET A 243 -9.46 23.51 14.49
CA MET A 243 -9.75 24.89 14.10
C MET A 243 -9.50 25.92 15.22
N LYS A 244 -9.15 25.49 16.44
CA LYS A 244 -8.80 26.40 17.54
C LYS A 244 -7.61 27.28 17.17
N LYS A 245 -7.61 28.56 17.64
CA LYS A 245 -6.50 29.49 17.42
C LYS A 245 -5.52 29.47 18.59
N ASP A 246 -4.23 29.55 18.27
CA ASP A 246 -3.19 29.82 19.23
C ASP A 246 -2.93 31.35 19.42
N LYS A 247 -3.44 32.19 18.50
CA LYS A 247 -3.28 33.67 18.54
C LYS A 247 -4.51 34.36 17.96
N PRO A 248 -4.86 35.58 18.41
CA PRO A 248 -6.12 36.28 18.08
C PRO A 248 -6.08 36.82 16.68
N GLU A 249 -5.77 36.57 15.71
CA GLU A 249 -5.83 36.96 14.30
C GLU A 249 -4.68 36.40 13.46
N ARG A 250 -5.00 35.44 12.63
CA ARG A 250 -4.12 35.07 11.52
C ARG A 250 -4.79 35.46 10.20
N LYS A 251 -4.26 36.49 9.57
CA LYS A 251 -4.49 36.65 8.14
C LYS A 251 -3.88 35.42 7.45
N ILE A 252 -4.67 34.66 6.72
CA ILE A 252 -4.12 33.66 5.82
C ILE A 252 -3.52 34.45 4.69
N GLU A 253 -2.21 34.62 4.70
CA GLU A 253 -1.49 35.16 3.55
C GLU A 253 -1.74 34.26 2.35
N ALA A 254 -1.92 34.88 1.21
CA ALA A 254 -2.02 34.15 -0.05
C ALA A 254 -0.82 33.20 -0.15
N ASN A 255 -1.08 31.91 -0.23
CA ASN A 255 -0.05 30.91 -0.51
C ASN A 255 -0.28 30.36 -1.93
N PRO A 256 0.34 30.98 -2.94
CA PRO A 256 0.16 30.57 -4.35
C PRO A 256 0.55 29.10 -4.55
N ALA A 257 1.56 28.65 -3.77
CA ALA A 257 1.97 27.25 -3.77
C ALA A 257 0.89 26.31 -3.25
N LYS A 258 -0.06 26.74 -2.43
CA LYS A 258 -1.22 25.97 -1.93
C LYS A 258 -2.56 26.35 -2.59
N GLY A 259 -2.58 27.30 -3.60
CA GLY A 259 -3.82 27.85 -4.21
C GLY A 259 -4.77 28.49 -3.19
N ILE A 260 -4.21 28.95 -2.09
CA ILE A 260 -4.96 29.66 -1.06
C ILE A 260 -4.87 31.13 -1.43
N ALA A 261 -6.00 31.71 -1.86
CA ALA A 261 -6.14 33.16 -1.98
C ALA A 261 -6.16 33.79 -0.58
N GLU A 262 -5.66 35.02 -0.47
CA GLU A 262 -5.83 35.80 0.75
C GLU A 262 -7.31 35.87 1.11
N LYS A 263 -7.68 35.36 2.29
CA LYS A 263 -9.06 35.35 2.76
C LYS A 263 -9.07 35.61 4.27
N THR A 264 -9.81 36.60 4.66
CA THR A 264 -10.15 36.78 6.07
C THR A 264 -11.13 35.67 6.47
N LEU A 265 -10.67 34.70 7.24
CA LEU A 265 -11.57 33.69 7.80
C LEU A 265 -12.40 34.32 8.90
N PRO A 266 -13.66 33.89 9.08
CA PRO A 266 -14.47 34.28 10.23
C PRO A 266 -13.76 33.93 11.53
N ALA A 267 -14.05 34.66 12.60
CA ALA A 267 -13.44 34.50 13.91
C ALA A 267 -13.47 33.02 14.33
N LYS A 268 -12.30 32.40 14.45
CA LYS A 268 -12.16 31.04 14.97
C LYS A 268 -12.35 31.10 16.49
N MET A 269 -12.86 30.01 17.06
CA MET A 269 -12.95 29.87 18.51
C MET A 269 -11.56 30.04 19.12
N ASP A 270 -11.44 30.90 20.14
CA ASP A 270 -10.20 31.10 20.91
C ASP A 270 -9.78 29.77 21.54
N ARG A 271 -8.48 29.49 21.54
CA ARG A 271 -7.93 28.26 22.12
C ARG A 271 -8.30 28.11 23.60
N THR A 272 -8.28 29.19 24.34
CA THR A 272 -8.60 29.18 25.77
C THR A 272 -10.06 28.85 26.01
N GLU A 273 -10.96 29.44 25.22
CA GLU A 273 -12.39 29.14 25.24
C GLU A 273 -12.66 27.69 24.86
N PHE A 274 -12.04 27.19 23.78
CA PHE A 274 -12.18 25.78 23.40
C PHE A 274 -11.69 24.84 24.51
N LEU A 275 -10.53 25.12 25.11
CA LEU A 275 -10.00 24.27 26.19
C LEU A 275 -10.89 24.32 27.44
N LYS A 276 -11.49 25.48 27.74
CA LYS A 276 -12.49 25.57 28.81
C LYS A 276 -13.67 24.67 28.55
N HIS A 277 -14.29 24.76 27.37
CA HIS A 277 -15.39 23.89 26.99
C HIS A 277 -15.00 22.40 26.96
N LEU A 278 -13.80 22.06 26.45
CA LEU A 278 -13.31 20.68 26.48
C LEU A 278 -13.24 20.15 27.92
N MET A 279 -12.78 20.98 28.88
CA MET A 279 -12.65 20.57 30.29
C MET A 279 -13.99 20.44 31.00
N GLU A 280 -15.03 21.10 30.53
CA GLU A 280 -16.41 21.03 31.08
C GLU A 280 -17.15 19.73 30.65
N ILE A 281 -16.75 19.07 29.55
CA ILE A 281 -17.38 17.81 29.14
C ILE A 281 -17.19 16.75 30.24
N PRO A 282 -18.25 16.15 30.80
CA PRO A 282 -18.13 15.09 31.79
C PRO A 282 -17.42 13.88 31.21
N THR A 283 -16.44 13.34 31.91
CA THR A 283 -15.74 12.10 31.52
C THR A 283 -15.68 11.19 32.74
N PRO A 284 -16.82 10.58 33.15
CA PRO A 284 -16.86 9.75 34.34
C PRO A 284 -15.89 8.56 34.22
N ASP A 285 -15.21 8.25 35.32
CA ASP A 285 -14.56 6.95 35.45
C ASP A 285 -15.66 5.89 35.48
N LYS A 286 -15.51 4.77 34.87
CA LYS A 286 -16.48 3.75 34.40
C LYS A 286 -17.58 3.25 35.37
N GLU A 287 -17.84 3.87 36.52
CA GLU A 287 -18.67 3.26 37.57
C GLU A 287 -19.92 4.05 38.06
N THR A 288 -20.22 5.21 37.53
CA THR A 288 -21.48 5.89 37.96
C THR A 288 -22.25 6.47 36.79
N GLY A 289 -23.39 5.88 36.49
CA GLY A 289 -24.36 6.41 35.55
C GLY A 289 -25.02 7.67 36.08
N GLY A 290 -25.03 8.73 35.29
CA GLY A 290 -25.76 9.96 35.51
C GLY A 290 -26.25 10.51 34.17
N GLU A 291 -27.50 10.24 33.83
CA GLU A 291 -28.16 10.80 32.67
C GLU A 291 -28.68 12.19 32.98
N GLY A 292 -28.32 13.22 32.22
CA GLY A 292 -29.10 14.46 32.25
C GLY A 292 -28.50 15.75 31.72
N GLU A 293 -27.18 15.96 31.80
CA GLU A 293 -26.58 17.29 31.56
C GLU A 293 -25.92 17.54 30.20
N SER A 294 -25.77 16.50 29.36
CA SER A 294 -24.95 16.61 28.14
C SER A 294 -25.66 17.28 26.95
N LYS A 295 -26.98 17.19 26.87
CA LYS A 295 -27.75 17.68 25.71
C LYS A 295 -27.72 19.20 25.51
N GLY A 296 -27.63 19.97 26.62
CA GLY A 296 -27.51 21.43 26.56
C GLY A 296 -26.15 21.91 26.07
N PHE A 297 -25.09 21.21 26.44
CA PHE A 297 -23.74 21.53 26.13
C PHE A 297 -23.38 21.32 24.64
N MET A 298 -23.87 20.26 24.04
CA MET A 298 -23.64 19.97 22.62
C MET A 298 -24.28 21.00 21.68
N ARG A 299 -25.41 21.57 22.08
CA ARG A 299 -26.05 22.67 21.34
C ARG A 299 -25.15 23.91 21.36
N THR A 300 -24.43 24.15 22.45
CA THR A 300 -23.48 25.27 22.58
C THR A 300 -22.23 25.05 21.73
N ILE A 301 -21.63 23.85 21.73
CA ILE A 301 -20.50 23.53 20.87
C ILE A 301 -20.89 23.57 19.38
N ALA A 302 -22.02 22.96 19.01
CA ALA A 302 -22.50 22.97 17.62
C ALA A 302 -22.76 24.40 17.13
N ASN A 303 -23.33 25.26 17.97
CA ASN A 303 -23.55 26.67 17.66
C ASN A 303 -22.23 27.45 17.56
N ALA A 304 -21.30 27.22 18.49
CA ALA A 304 -19.99 27.87 18.47
C ALA A 304 -19.15 27.47 17.26
N ILE A 305 -19.14 26.16 16.88
CA ILE A 305 -18.46 25.67 15.68
C ILE A 305 -19.18 26.17 14.42
N GLY A 306 -20.50 26.18 14.40
CA GLY A 306 -21.32 26.72 13.31
C GLY A 306 -21.07 28.21 13.07
N THR A 307 -20.97 29.00 14.13
CA THR A 307 -20.65 30.46 14.08
C THR A 307 -19.22 30.70 13.59
N VAL A 308 -18.29 29.84 13.98
CA VAL A 308 -16.85 29.90 13.58
C VAL A 308 -16.66 29.54 12.11
N MET A 309 -17.51 28.68 11.53
CA MET A 309 -17.38 28.18 10.16
C MET A 309 -18.08 29.05 9.11
N GLY A 310 -18.78 30.14 9.52
CA GLY A 310 -19.35 31.13 8.62
C GLY A 310 -20.46 30.56 7.75
N GLY A 311 -21.54 30.12 8.35
CA GLY A 311 -22.73 29.61 7.65
C GLY A 311 -23.51 30.72 6.95
N GLY A 312 -23.06 31.17 5.83
CA GLY A 312 -23.77 31.98 4.83
C GLY A 312 -23.80 31.22 3.51
N GLY A 313 -24.56 30.17 3.45
CA GLY A 313 -24.77 29.39 2.24
C GLY A 313 -26.08 28.64 2.35
N SER A 314 -27.02 29.00 1.51
CA SER A 314 -28.31 28.35 1.30
C SER A 314 -28.18 26.83 1.36
N GLY A 315 -28.80 26.21 2.34
CA GLY A 315 -28.74 24.80 2.60
C GLY A 315 -29.17 23.95 1.41
N ALA A 316 -28.24 23.16 0.93
CA ALA A 316 -28.60 21.86 0.42
C ALA A 316 -28.63 20.94 1.67
N ALA A 317 -29.81 20.68 2.15
CA ALA A 317 -30.06 19.70 3.21
C ALA A 317 -29.37 18.40 2.85
N ALA A 318 -28.76 17.75 3.85
CA ALA A 318 -28.37 16.34 3.73
C ALA A 318 -29.54 15.57 3.11
N PRO A 319 -29.30 14.58 2.26
CA PRO A 319 -30.40 13.84 1.65
C PRO A 319 -31.21 13.20 2.77
N VAL A 320 -32.34 13.83 3.07
CA VAL A 320 -33.28 13.33 4.05
C VAL A 320 -33.72 11.97 3.55
N SER A 321 -33.44 10.93 4.33
CA SER A 321 -33.98 9.60 4.09
C SER A 321 -35.51 9.74 3.99
N LYS A 322 -36.07 9.43 2.83
CA LYS A 322 -37.51 9.47 2.61
C LYS A 322 -38.08 8.10 2.90
N LYS A 323 -39.14 8.05 3.72
CA LYS A 323 -39.97 6.85 3.82
C LYS A 323 -40.77 6.71 2.53
N ILE A 324 -40.53 5.62 1.79
CA ILE A 324 -41.24 5.32 0.54
C ILE A 324 -42.13 4.12 0.78
N GLN A 325 -43.39 4.22 0.31
CA GLN A 325 -44.29 3.08 0.32
C GLN A 325 -43.91 2.13 -0.79
N VAL A 326 -43.50 0.91 -0.43
CA VAL A 326 -43.07 -0.14 -1.36
C VAL A 326 -44.14 -1.21 -1.44
N LEU A 327 -44.52 -1.59 -2.65
CA LEU A 327 -45.43 -2.68 -2.91
C LEU A 327 -44.62 -3.95 -3.17
N PHE A 328 -44.67 -4.87 -2.19
CA PHE A 328 -44.10 -6.20 -2.32
C PHE A 328 -45.16 -7.17 -2.82
N GLU A 329 -44.82 -8.04 -3.76
CA GLU A 329 -45.67 -9.15 -4.19
C GLU A 329 -44.99 -10.46 -3.79
N VAL A 330 -45.68 -11.20 -2.89
CA VAL A 330 -45.17 -12.49 -2.40
C VAL A 330 -45.64 -13.58 -3.35
N VAL A 331 -44.68 -14.24 -3.98
CA VAL A 331 -44.89 -15.39 -4.88
C VAL A 331 -44.04 -16.55 -4.34
N HIS A 332 -44.51 -17.16 -3.25
CA HIS A 332 -43.82 -18.32 -2.67
C HIS A 332 -44.80 -19.47 -2.51
N PRO A 333 -44.52 -20.66 -3.12
CA PRO A 333 -45.49 -21.79 -3.11
C PRO A 333 -45.81 -22.31 -1.70
N ASP A 334 -44.91 -22.14 -0.75
CA ASP A 334 -45.04 -22.64 0.61
C ASP A 334 -45.45 -21.57 1.67
N SER A 335 -45.72 -20.33 1.23
CA SER A 335 -46.13 -19.28 2.13
C SER A 335 -47.67 -19.17 2.22
N PRO A 336 -48.27 -19.21 3.43
CA PRO A 336 -49.70 -19.01 3.60
C PRO A 336 -50.20 -17.61 3.19
N MET A 337 -49.26 -16.67 2.93
CA MET A 337 -49.57 -15.29 2.55
C MET A 337 -49.07 -14.98 1.13
N SER A 338 -49.72 -15.54 0.09
CA SER A 338 -49.50 -15.07 -1.28
C SER A 338 -50.36 -13.83 -1.52
N GLY A 339 -49.73 -12.74 -1.99
CA GLY A 339 -50.45 -11.50 -2.29
C GLY A 339 -49.60 -10.24 -2.21
N SER A 340 -50.23 -9.10 -2.35
CA SER A 340 -49.55 -7.80 -2.33
C SER A 340 -49.47 -7.25 -0.90
N LEU A 341 -48.27 -6.88 -0.45
CA LEU A 341 -47.98 -6.26 0.84
C LEU A 341 -47.42 -4.86 0.64
N LYS A 342 -47.91 -3.90 1.37
CA LYS A 342 -47.42 -2.50 1.35
C LYS A 342 -46.64 -2.21 2.63
N LEU A 343 -45.36 -1.86 2.50
CA LEU A 343 -44.54 -1.44 3.63
C LEU A 343 -43.94 -0.05 3.40
N MET A 344 -43.77 0.67 4.48
CA MET A 344 -43.04 1.95 4.47
C MET A 344 -41.56 1.66 4.76
N VAL A 345 -40.70 1.87 3.78
CA VAL A 345 -39.28 1.57 3.83
C VAL A 345 -38.48 2.86 3.67
N GLN A 346 -37.35 2.98 4.38
CA GLN A 346 -36.41 4.07 4.12
C GLN A 346 -35.61 3.78 2.85
N ASP A 347 -35.52 4.77 1.96
CA ASP A 347 -34.88 4.61 0.63
C ASP A 347 -33.39 4.27 0.65
N ILE A 348 -32.73 4.51 1.77
CA ILE A 348 -31.28 4.21 1.99
C ILE A 348 -31.05 2.92 2.78
N GLU A 349 -32.10 2.27 3.26
CA GLU A 349 -31.99 1.07 4.10
C GLU A 349 -31.74 -0.17 3.21
N PRO A 350 -30.71 -1.02 3.50
CA PRO A 350 -30.53 -2.27 2.78
C PRO A 350 -31.71 -3.21 2.93
N LEU A 351 -32.12 -3.87 1.85
CA LEU A 351 -33.28 -4.77 1.82
C LEU A 351 -33.15 -5.94 2.79
N GLN A 352 -31.92 -6.33 3.17
CA GLN A 352 -31.69 -7.36 4.19
C GLN A 352 -32.32 -7.01 5.54
N ASN A 353 -32.41 -5.72 5.90
CA ASN A 353 -33.00 -5.29 7.17
C ASN A 353 -34.49 -5.53 7.20
N LEU A 354 -35.15 -5.70 6.06
CA LEU A 354 -36.57 -6.04 5.93
C LEU A 354 -36.82 -7.54 6.13
N LYS A 355 -35.82 -8.42 6.02
CA LYS A 355 -36.03 -9.86 6.18
C LYS A 355 -36.62 -10.22 7.54
N GLN A 356 -36.17 -9.56 8.61
CA GLN A 356 -36.72 -9.76 9.95
C GLN A 356 -38.17 -9.30 10.02
N THR A 357 -38.47 -8.08 9.53
CA THR A 357 -39.84 -7.56 9.49
C THR A 357 -40.78 -8.45 8.68
N LEU A 358 -40.33 -8.98 7.55
CA LEU A 358 -41.10 -9.90 6.69
C LEU A 358 -41.29 -11.26 7.36
N ASN A 359 -40.33 -11.76 8.14
CA ASN A 359 -40.45 -12.95 8.94
C ASN A 359 -41.47 -12.76 10.08
N ASP A 360 -41.41 -11.63 10.77
CA ASP A 360 -42.30 -11.31 11.90
C ASP A 360 -43.80 -11.26 11.47
N ILE A 361 -44.06 -10.96 10.21
CA ILE A 361 -45.44 -10.98 9.63
C ILE A 361 -45.77 -12.31 8.93
N GLY A 362 -44.94 -13.36 9.11
CA GLY A 362 -45.27 -14.72 8.68
C GLY A 362 -44.88 -15.09 7.23
N ILE A 363 -44.06 -14.26 6.54
CA ILE A 363 -43.60 -14.55 5.17
C ILE A 363 -42.44 -15.53 5.15
N GLY A 364 -41.72 -15.72 6.28
CA GLY A 364 -40.53 -16.57 6.37
C GLY A 364 -39.25 -15.85 6.01
N THR A 365 -38.10 -16.55 6.05
CA THR A 365 -36.76 -15.99 5.82
C THR A 365 -36.10 -16.48 4.52
N SER A 366 -36.66 -17.49 3.87
CA SER A 366 -36.06 -18.15 2.70
C SER A 366 -36.63 -17.61 1.38
N PHE A 367 -36.40 -16.34 1.11
CA PHE A 367 -36.84 -15.71 -0.14
C PHE A 367 -35.76 -14.76 -0.68
N VAL A 368 -35.88 -14.45 -1.97
CA VAL A 368 -35.03 -13.50 -2.68
C VAL A 368 -35.84 -12.34 -3.23
N PHE A 369 -35.20 -11.17 -3.33
CA PHE A 369 -35.79 -9.96 -3.90
C PHE A 369 -35.60 -9.93 -5.41
N ARG A 370 -36.66 -9.62 -6.18
CA ARG A 370 -36.61 -9.38 -7.63
C ARG A 370 -37.27 -8.04 -7.97
N TYR A 371 -36.60 -7.26 -8.80
CA TYR A 371 -37.13 -6.00 -9.32
C TYR A 371 -36.86 -5.92 -10.82
N ASN A 372 -37.86 -5.57 -11.60
CA ASN A 372 -37.83 -5.60 -13.08
C ASN A 372 -37.33 -6.92 -13.64
N GLY A 373 -37.69 -8.06 -13.02
CA GLY A 373 -37.29 -9.41 -13.43
C GLY A 373 -35.87 -9.83 -13.01
N ALA A 374 -35.04 -8.90 -12.56
CA ALA A 374 -33.67 -9.20 -12.13
C ALA A 374 -33.61 -9.52 -10.63
N LEU A 375 -32.75 -10.44 -10.24
CA LEU A 375 -32.43 -10.76 -8.85
C LEU A 375 -31.67 -9.57 -8.22
N ILE A 376 -32.10 -9.14 -7.03
CA ILE A 376 -31.48 -8.07 -6.28
C ILE A 376 -30.76 -8.65 -5.07
N SER A 377 -29.50 -8.30 -4.85
CA SER A 377 -28.82 -8.61 -3.59
C SER A 377 -29.50 -7.93 -2.42
N SER A 378 -29.73 -8.64 -1.34
CA SER A 378 -30.30 -8.11 -0.10
C SER A 378 -29.48 -6.98 0.54
N THR A 379 -28.21 -6.83 0.16
CA THR A 379 -27.34 -5.73 0.61
C THR A 379 -27.61 -4.39 -0.08
N LYS A 380 -28.46 -4.37 -1.14
CA LYS A 380 -28.85 -3.15 -1.86
C LYS A 380 -30.01 -2.45 -1.17
N SER A 381 -30.02 -1.11 -1.21
CA SER A 381 -31.15 -0.27 -0.80
C SER A 381 -32.06 0.07 -1.98
N LEU A 382 -33.23 0.65 -1.71
CA LEU A 382 -34.15 1.13 -2.77
C LEU A 382 -33.49 2.21 -3.65
N ARG A 383 -32.61 3.01 -3.08
CA ARG A 383 -31.85 4.04 -3.79
C ARG A 383 -30.81 3.43 -4.72
N ASP A 384 -30.12 2.36 -4.29
CA ASP A 384 -29.10 1.67 -5.08
C ASP A 384 -29.67 1.01 -6.34
N ILE A 385 -30.93 0.59 -6.29
CA ILE A 385 -31.63 -0.03 -7.43
C ILE A 385 -32.45 0.99 -8.23
N SER A 386 -32.40 2.28 -7.88
CA SER A 386 -33.22 3.34 -8.50
C SER A 386 -34.70 2.97 -8.54
N TYR A 387 -35.26 2.59 -7.36
CA TYR A 387 -36.62 2.08 -7.26
C TYR A 387 -37.65 3.09 -7.74
N ASP A 388 -38.55 2.63 -8.62
CA ASP A 388 -39.71 3.36 -9.11
C ASP A 388 -40.95 2.96 -8.30
N PRO A 389 -41.62 3.88 -7.56
CA PRO A 389 -42.77 3.57 -6.72
C PRO A 389 -43.99 3.02 -7.49
N SER A 390 -44.04 3.16 -8.80
CA SER A 390 -45.09 2.56 -9.65
C SER A 390 -44.91 1.07 -9.90
N LYS A 391 -43.73 0.51 -9.55
CA LYS A 391 -43.37 -0.89 -9.79
C LYS A 391 -43.32 -1.69 -8.50
N LYS A 392 -43.44 -3.02 -8.64
CA LYS A 392 -43.47 -3.96 -7.51
C LYS A 392 -42.07 -4.61 -7.33
N ILE A 393 -41.73 -4.91 -6.09
CA ILE A 393 -40.63 -5.82 -5.74
C ILE A 393 -41.26 -7.18 -5.47
N TYR A 394 -40.78 -8.21 -6.17
CA TYR A 394 -41.25 -9.58 -6.03
C TYR A 394 -40.39 -10.33 -5.01
N LEU A 395 -41.07 -11.05 -4.11
CA LEU A 395 -40.48 -11.99 -3.16
C LEU A 395 -40.76 -13.38 -3.69
N GLY A 396 -39.74 -14.08 -4.14
CA GLY A 396 -39.84 -15.43 -4.74
C GLY A 396 -38.99 -16.46 -4.02
N ALA A 397 -39.33 -17.75 -4.15
CA ALA A 397 -38.48 -18.82 -3.69
C ALA A 397 -37.14 -18.79 -4.47
N GLY A 398 -36.02 -18.97 -3.76
CA GLY A 398 -34.69 -19.02 -4.36
C GLY A 398 -33.61 -18.85 -3.33
N VAL A 399 -32.41 -19.31 -3.71
CA VAL A 399 -31.19 -19.09 -2.94
C VAL A 399 -30.47 -17.87 -3.53
N GLU A 400 -30.04 -16.95 -2.68
CA GLU A 400 -29.18 -15.85 -3.14
C GLU A 400 -27.93 -16.44 -3.81
N PRO A 401 -27.47 -15.88 -4.95
CA PRO A 401 -26.25 -16.35 -5.56
C PRO A 401 -25.10 -16.13 -4.57
N VAL A 402 -24.58 -17.22 -4.04
CA VAL A 402 -23.35 -17.23 -3.25
C VAL A 402 -22.24 -16.93 -4.24
N VAL A 403 -21.55 -15.83 -4.04
CA VAL A 403 -20.22 -15.63 -4.65
C VAL A 403 -19.29 -16.57 -3.90
N GLU A 404 -19.09 -17.76 -4.45
CA GLU A 404 -18.22 -18.76 -3.86
C GLU A 404 -16.78 -18.26 -3.81
N PRO A 405 -16.13 -18.32 -2.64
CA PRO A 405 -14.70 -18.50 -2.60
C PRO A 405 -14.42 -20.00 -2.81
N VAL A 406 -13.67 -20.33 -3.85
CA VAL A 406 -13.19 -21.68 -4.10
C VAL A 406 -12.37 -22.15 -2.89
N VAL A 407 -12.92 -23.05 -2.10
CA VAL A 407 -12.22 -23.70 -0.98
C VAL A 407 -12.16 -25.21 -1.24
N ALA A 408 -10.93 -25.74 -1.25
CA ALA A 408 -10.65 -27.18 -1.27
C ALA A 408 -11.10 -27.84 0.05
N PRO A 409 -11.46 -29.14 0.05
CA PRO A 409 -12.05 -29.79 1.21
C PRO A 409 -11.02 -30.06 2.30
N VAL A 410 -11.25 -29.50 3.48
CA VAL A 410 -10.52 -29.84 4.70
C VAL A 410 -11.43 -30.67 5.60
N VAL A 411 -10.91 -31.82 6.03
CA VAL A 411 -11.53 -32.73 7.01
C VAL A 411 -11.70 -32.01 8.35
N ALA A 412 -12.90 -32.07 8.90
CA ALA A 412 -13.28 -31.37 10.12
C ALA A 412 -12.73 -32.05 11.38
N PRO A 413 -12.18 -31.30 12.34
CA PRO A 413 -12.09 -31.72 13.73
C PRO A 413 -13.36 -31.34 14.52
N ALA A 414 -13.68 -32.11 15.55
CA ALA A 414 -14.87 -32.02 16.37
C ALA A 414 -15.08 -30.64 17.05
N PRO A 415 -16.32 -30.25 17.35
CA PRO A 415 -16.64 -28.90 17.81
C PRO A 415 -16.21 -28.68 19.26
N ALA A 416 -15.45 -27.58 19.46
CA ALA A 416 -15.21 -26.99 20.77
C ALA A 416 -16.43 -26.19 21.25
N PRO A 417 -16.67 -26.02 22.55
CA PRO A 417 -17.85 -25.39 23.08
C PRO A 417 -17.96 -23.92 22.66
N GLN A 418 -19.10 -23.56 22.12
CA GLN A 418 -19.43 -22.18 21.71
C GLN A 418 -19.57 -21.32 22.98
N LEU A 419 -18.66 -20.35 23.13
CA LEU A 419 -18.87 -19.20 23.96
C LEU A 419 -19.77 -18.25 23.17
N GLU A 420 -20.92 -17.89 23.72
CA GLU A 420 -21.84 -16.90 23.15
C GLU A 420 -21.09 -15.57 22.93
N PRO A 421 -21.28 -14.88 21.79
CA PRO A 421 -20.68 -13.57 21.58
C PRO A 421 -21.34 -12.56 22.54
N GLU A 422 -20.55 -11.97 23.43
CA GLU A 422 -20.99 -10.78 24.19
C GLU A 422 -21.58 -9.75 23.23
N GLU A 423 -22.85 -9.44 23.39
CA GLU A 423 -23.50 -8.29 22.71
C GLU A 423 -22.75 -7.01 23.09
N LYS A 424 -21.90 -6.55 22.19
CA LYS A 424 -21.34 -5.21 22.31
C LYS A 424 -22.47 -4.21 22.14
N SER A 425 -22.94 -3.63 23.25
CA SER A 425 -23.90 -2.54 23.24
C SER A 425 -23.47 -1.49 22.21
N LYS A 426 -24.37 -1.11 21.32
CA LYS A 426 -24.09 -0.06 20.32
C LYS A 426 -23.80 1.24 21.05
N LYS A 427 -22.58 1.76 20.92
CA LYS A 427 -22.18 3.04 21.51
C LYS A 427 -23.09 4.16 21.00
N THR A 428 -23.50 5.04 21.91
CA THR A 428 -24.26 6.24 21.61
C THR A 428 -23.34 7.36 21.12
N ASP A 429 -23.90 8.42 20.52
CA ASP A 429 -23.13 9.61 20.14
C ASP A 429 -22.43 10.25 21.36
N GLU A 430 -23.08 10.18 22.53
CA GLU A 430 -22.53 10.61 23.80
C GLU A 430 -21.29 9.81 24.23
N ASP A 431 -21.30 8.49 24.04
CA ASP A 431 -20.13 7.63 24.32
C ASP A 431 -18.94 8.02 23.44
N TYR A 432 -19.17 8.32 22.16
CA TYR A 432 -18.14 8.79 21.25
C TYR A 432 -17.58 10.15 21.63
N LEU A 433 -18.45 11.07 22.09
CA LEU A 433 -18.04 12.37 22.60
C LEU A 433 -17.14 12.22 23.82
N VAL A 434 -17.61 11.46 24.83
CA VAL A 434 -16.90 11.24 26.10
C VAL A 434 -15.54 10.61 25.89
N GLU A 435 -15.45 9.56 25.05
CA GLU A 435 -14.19 8.91 24.73
C GLU A 435 -13.20 9.88 24.04
N THR A 436 -13.70 10.65 23.07
CA THR A 436 -12.89 11.64 22.35
C THR A 436 -12.42 12.75 23.27
N ALA A 437 -13.31 13.29 24.11
CA ALA A 437 -12.96 14.31 25.09
C ALA A 437 -11.92 13.80 26.11
N ARG A 438 -12.08 12.56 26.61
CA ARG A 438 -11.11 11.92 27.51
C ARG A 438 -9.73 11.87 26.89
N PHE A 439 -9.64 11.44 25.64
CA PHE A 439 -8.36 11.38 24.91
C PHE A 439 -7.74 12.77 24.71
N LEU A 440 -8.51 13.77 24.27
CA LEU A 440 -8.00 15.13 24.06
C LEU A 440 -7.59 15.80 25.38
N LYS A 441 -8.36 15.61 26.48
CA LYS A 441 -7.98 16.07 27.83
C LYS A 441 -6.67 15.46 28.29
N ALA A 442 -6.49 14.15 28.05
CA ALA A 442 -5.23 13.48 28.38
C ALA A 442 -4.04 14.07 27.60
N LEU A 443 -4.23 14.45 26.34
CA LEU A 443 -3.16 15.14 25.58
C LEU A 443 -2.82 16.52 26.15
N VAL A 444 -3.81 17.28 26.61
CA VAL A 444 -3.58 18.58 27.28
C VAL A 444 -2.82 18.40 28.59
N ALA A 445 -3.21 17.41 29.40
CA ALA A 445 -2.51 17.10 30.65
C ALA A 445 -1.08 16.59 30.37
N LEU A 446 -0.91 15.73 29.35
CA LEU A 446 0.37 15.17 28.95
C LEU A 446 1.38 16.26 28.52
N ALA A 447 0.93 17.29 27.81
CA ALA A 447 1.80 18.40 27.43
C ALA A 447 2.43 19.10 28.66
N LYS A 448 1.65 19.25 29.75
CA LYS A 448 2.13 19.85 31.00
C LYS A 448 3.16 18.98 31.75
N THR A 449 3.13 17.64 31.57
CA THR A 449 4.12 16.76 32.22
C THR A 449 5.51 16.91 31.61
N GLY A 450 5.62 17.34 30.36
CA GLY A 450 6.91 17.65 29.72
C GLY A 450 7.64 18.82 30.38
N GLU A 451 6.90 19.87 30.67
CA GLU A 451 7.45 21.07 31.33
C GLU A 451 8.07 20.74 32.71
N LYS A 452 7.44 19.82 33.43
CA LYS A 452 7.86 19.38 34.77
C LYS A 452 8.73 18.14 34.78
N LYS A 453 8.96 17.50 33.62
CA LYS A 453 9.60 16.17 33.49
C LYS A 453 8.92 15.09 34.34
N ASP A 454 7.61 15.18 34.51
CA ASP A 454 6.82 14.30 35.37
C ASP A 454 6.47 13.00 34.62
N THR A 455 7.35 12.01 34.74
CA THR A 455 7.20 10.70 34.15
C THR A 455 6.08 9.89 34.77
N THR A 456 5.83 10.03 36.08
CA THR A 456 4.82 9.24 36.80
C THR A 456 3.43 9.61 36.32
N THR A 457 3.09 10.88 36.27
CA THR A 457 1.81 11.34 35.74
C THR A 457 1.67 11.03 34.26
N ALA A 458 2.74 11.16 33.48
CA ALA A 458 2.71 10.80 32.04
C ALA A 458 2.38 9.33 31.83
N ILE A 459 2.98 8.41 32.59
CA ILE A 459 2.70 6.97 32.53
C ILE A 459 1.25 6.68 32.94
N ALA A 460 0.76 7.26 34.02
CA ALA A 460 -0.63 7.09 34.46
C ALA A 460 -1.63 7.55 33.37
N LEU A 461 -1.35 8.64 32.68
CA LEU A 461 -2.16 9.10 31.54
C LEU A 461 -2.12 8.14 30.36
N MET A 462 -0.96 7.54 30.06
CA MET A 462 -0.80 6.54 29.00
C MET A 462 -1.55 5.24 29.34
N GLU A 463 -1.49 4.79 30.58
CA GLU A 463 -2.18 3.58 31.04
C GLU A 463 -3.70 3.73 30.94
N LYS A 464 -4.24 4.88 31.34
CA LYS A 464 -5.66 5.23 31.20
C LYS A 464 -6.09 5.42 29.74
N ASN A 465 -5.18 5.81 28.86
CA ASN A 465 -5.45 6.14 27.45
C ASN A 465 -4.52 5.36 26.52
N LYS A 466 -4.80 4.09 26.27
CA LYS A 466 -3.99 3.18 25.44
C LYS A 466 -3.81 3.64 23.97
N LYS A 467 -4.51 4.69 23.53
CA LYS A 467 -4.34 5.32 22.22
C LYS A 467 -3.21 6.35 22.18
N ILE A 468 -2.66 6.75 23.34
CA ILE A 468 -1.48 7.64 23.40
C ILE A 468 -0.27 6.87 22.86
N GLN A 469 0.41 7.48 21.88
CA GLN A 469 1.58 6.92 21.22
C GLN A 469 2.76 7.88 21.36
N ARG A 470 3.96 7.42 20.96
CA ARG A 470 5.20 8.21 21.06
C ARG A 470 5.05 9.65 20.52
N GLU A 471 4.36 9.83 19.41
CA GLU A 471 4.19 11.12 18.74
C GLU A 471 3.36 12.14 19.55
N HIS A 472 2.66 11.70 20.58
CA HIS A 472 1.90 12.54 21.49
C HIS A 472 2.71 13.00 22.70
N LEU A 473 3.84 12.33 22.98
CA LEU A 473 4.67 12.59 24.16
C LEU A 473 5.57 13.80 23.97
N PRO A 474 5.77 14.62 25.01
CA PRO A 474 6.81 15.64 25.05
C PRO A 474 8.20 15.04 24.84
N THR A 475 9.04 15.72 24.08
CA THR A 475 10.39 15.24 23.71
C THR A 475 11.28 15.02 24.94
N GLU A 476 11.07 15.82 25.97
CA GLU A 476 11.82 15.82 27.27
C GLU A 476 11.68 14.47 27.99
N LEU A 477 10.54 13.80 27.82
CA LEU A 477 10.26 12.50 28.44
C LEU A 477 10.81 11.31 27.66
N LEU A 478 11.13 11.48 26.37
CA LEU A 478 11.53 10.39 25.48
C LEU A 478 12.94 9.82 25.73
N ASN A 479 13.69 10.36 26.73
CA ASN A 479 14.97 9.78 27.17
C ASN A 479 14.83 8.91 28.44
N THR A 480 13.61 8.68 28.91
CA THR A 480 13.32 7.99 30.17
C THR A 480 12.93 6.53 29.90
N PRO A 481 13.67 5.53 30.44
CA PRO A 481 13.34 4.11 30.24
C PRO A 481 11.92 3.73 30.63
N GLN A 482 11.39 4.32 31.71
CA GLN A 482 10.03 4.07 32.22
C GLN A 482 8.96 4.42 31.18
N ILE A 483 9.13 5.51 30.46
CA ILE A 483 8.22 5.92 29.36
C ILE A 483 8.23 4.88 28.22
N TRP A 484 9.41 4.40 27.83
CA TRP A 484 9.51 3.38 26.78
C TRP A 484 8.97 2.02 27.20
N ASN A 485 9.10 1.65 28.48
CA ASN A 485 8.45 0.47 29.06
C ASN A 485 6.93 0.58 28.95
N ALA A 486 6.35 1.73 29.28
CA ALA A 486 4.91 1.95 29.17
C ALA A 486 4.41 1.98 27.69
N LEU A 487 5.24 2.48 26.78
CA LEU A 487 4.92 2.48 25.34
C LEU A 487 4.96 1.07 24.71
N LEU A 488 5.83 0.19 25.19
CA LEU A 488 6.18 -1.05 24.51
C LEU A 488 4.96 -1.92 24.22
N GLY A 489 4.10 -2.17 25.21
CA GLY A 489 2.93 -3.04 25.07
C GLY A 489 1.86 -2.54 24.09
N GLY A 490 1.84 -1.24 23.75
CA GLY A 490 0.91 -0.63 22.78
C GLY A 490 1.55 -0.33 21.42
N MET A 491 2.80 -0.74 21.21
CA MET A 491 3.57 -0.37 20.02
C MET A 491 3.24 -1.30 18.85
N GLY A 492 2.73 -0.76 17.74
CA GLY A 492 2.54 -1.54 16.51
C GLY A 492 3.87 -1.89 15.85
N MET A 493 3.89 -2.93 15.02
CA MET A 493 5.07 -3.53 14.40
C MET A 493 6.02 -2.51 13.74
N THR A 494 5.50 -1.64 12.87
CA THR A 494 6.31 -0.61 12.20
C THR A 494 6.96 0.36 13.19
N ALA A 495 6.26 0.72 14.27
CA ALA A 495 6.79 1.59 15.31
C ALA A 495 7.86 0.84 16.13
N LEU A 496 7.62 -0.42 16.48
CA LEU A 496 8.58 -1.26 17.20
C LEU A 496 9.91 -1.35 16.43
N VAL A 497 9.86 -1.78 15.17
CA VAL A 497 11.06 -1.91 14.32
C VAL A 497 11.84 -0.60 14.22
N ARG A 498 11.15 0.54 14.04
CA ARG A 498 11.79 1.86 13.94
C ARG A 498 12.39 2.37 15.23
N ASN A 499 11.90 1.92 16.39
CA ASN A 499 12.35 2.40 17.69
C ASN A 499 13.31 1.43 18.41
N LEU A 500 13.68 0.28 17.81
CA LEU A 500 14.60 -0.71 18.43
C LEU A 500 15.93 -0.08 18.87
N GLY A 501 16.52 0.81 18.05
CA GLY A 501 17.73 1.53 18.41
C GLY A 501 17.53 2.40 19.64
N LYS A 502 16.40 3.10 19.76
CA LYS A 502 16.09 3.92 20.94
C LYS A 502 15.82 3.06 22.17
N LEU A 503 15.07 1.96 22.01
CA LEU A 503 14.84 0.99 23.08
C LEU A 503 16.17 0.41 23.62
N SER A 504 17.13 0.16 22.72
CA SER A 504 18.47 -0.31 23.12
C SER A 504 19.26 0.79 23.84
N GLN A 505 19.24 2.02 23.31
CA GLN A 505 19.93 3.15 23.93
C GLN A 505 19.46 3.42 25.36
N VAL A 506 18.16 3.32 25.62
CA VAL A 506 17.58 3.54 26.96
C VAL A 506 17.57 2.26 27.83
N GLY A 507 18.16 1.15 27.38
CA GLY A 507 18.30 -0.10 28.16
C GLY A 507 17.06 -1.01 28.16
N VAL A 508 15.93 -0.60 27.56
CA VAL A 508 14.69 -1.38 27.52
C VAL A 508 14.83 -2.62 26.65
N ALA A 509 15.57 -2.54 25.53
CA ALA A 509 15.77 -3.70 24.66
C ALA A 509 16.57 -4.83 25.32
N SER A 510 17.43 -4.51 26.31
CA SER A 510 18.14 -5.53 27.10
C SER A 510 17.26 -6.11 28.18
N SER A 511 16.56 -5.28 28.96
CA SER A 511 15.72 -5.71 30.08
C SER A 511 14.44 -6.43 29.67
N ARG A 512 13.87 -6.12 28.49
CA ARG A 512 12.63 -6.68 27.95
C ARG A 512 12.84 -7.46 26.63
N ALA A 513 14.06 -7.98 26.37
CA ALA A 513 14.36 -8.70 25.14
C ALA A 513 13.38 -9.84 24.82
N PRO A 514 13.00 -10.73 25.76
CA PRO A 514 12.05 -11.81 25.47
C PRO A 514 10.69 -11.33 24.98
N GLU A 515 10.19 -10.25 25.56
CA GLU A 515 8.91 -9.65 25.15
C GLU A 515 9.00 -9.03 23.76
N ILE A 516 10.06 -8.27 23.48
CA ILE A 516 10.30 -7.67 22.17
C ILE A 516 10.42 -8.76 21.11
N VAL A 517 11.15 -9.84 21.39
CA VAL A 517 11.25 -11.01 20.50
C VAL A 517 9.87 -11.61 20.22
N LYS A 518 9.07 -11.85 21.28
CA LYS A 518 7.70 -12.34 21.13
C LYS A 518 6.84 -11.42 20.26
N MET A 519 6.89 -10.11 20.49
CA MET A 519 6.15 -9.14 19.66
C MET A 519 6.58 -9.14 18.19
N LEU A 520 7.89 -9.26 17.93
CA LEU A 520 8.44 -9.31 16.58
C LEU A 520 8.08 -10.60 15.84
N THR A 521 7.98 -11.73 16.55
CA THR A 521 7.79 -13.05 15.93
C THR A 521 6.35 -13.57 15.99
N ASP A 522 5.40 -12.81 16.54
CA ASP A 522 3.98 -13.15 16.49
C ASP A 522 3.42 -13.04 15.07
N ALA A 523 3.25 -14.17 14.40
CA ALA A 523 2.86 -14.26 13.01
C ALA A 523 1.53 -13.52 12.70
N LYS A 524 0.57 -13.56 13.64
CA LYS A 524 -0.70 -12.86 13.50
C LYS A 524 -0.48 -11.34 13.50
N SER A 525 0.27 -10.82 14.48
CA SER A 525 0.58 -9.40 14.57
C SER A 525 1.38 -8.90 13.36
N VAL A 526 2.33 -9.70 12.85
CA VAL A 526 3.09 -9.37 11.63
C VAL A 526 2.14 -9.24 10.45
N LYS A 527 1.27 -10.21 10.21
CA LYS A 527 0.29 -10.22 9.11
C LYS A 527 -0.69 -9.05 9.22
N ASP A 528 -1.28 -8.84 10.40
CA ASP A 528 -2.29 -7.80 10.64
C ASP A 528 -1.70 -6.38 10.52
N SER A 529 -0.42 -6.21 10.86
CA SER A 529 0.29 -4.93 10.79
C SER A 529 0.53 -4.44 9.37
N LYS A 530 0.48 -5.33 8.37
CA LYS A 530 0.82 -5.07 6.96
C LYS A 530 2.19 -4.39 6.80
N VAL A 531 3.13 -4.71 7.71
CA VAL A 531 4.49 -4.18 7.63
C VAL A 531 5.19 -4.77 6.41
N HIS A 532 5.73 -3.92 5.58
CA HIS A 532 6.39 -4.37 4.35
C HIS A 532 7.76 -5.00 4.64
N PRO A 533 8.11 -6.17 4.05
CA PRO A 533 9.39 -6.85 4.29
C PRO A 533 10.62 -5.94 4.12
N LEU A 534 10.63 -5.08 3.11
CA LEU A 534 11.72 -4.13 2.92
C LEU A 534 11.89 -3.17 4.10
N GLN A 535 10.81 -2.76 4.78
CA GLN A 535 10.92 -1.93 5.98
C GLN A 535 11.54 -2.69 7.14
N ILE A 536 11.28 -4.00 7.26
CA ILE A 536 11.92 -4.87 8.25
C ILE A 536 13.39 -5.04 7.92
N LEU A 537 13.73 -5.27 6.66
CA LEU A 537 15.13 -5.42 6.20
C LEU A 537 15.95 -4.15 6.46
N VAL A 538 15.38 -2.97 6.15
CA VAL A 538 16.00 -1.67 6.50
C VAL A 538 16.18 -1.54 8.01
N GLY A 539 15.13 -1.83 8.78
CA GLY A 539 15.17 -1.77 10.24
C GLY A 539 16.21 -2.72 10.83
N MET A 540 16.29 -3.94 10.32
CA MET A 540 17.29 -4.94 10.72
C MET A 540 18.72 -4.46 10.42
N LYS A 541 18.96 -3.96 9.19
CA LYS A 541 20.28 -3.45 8.80
C LYS A 541 20.69 -2.26 9.66
N THR A 542 19.78 -1.28 9.84
CA THR A 542 20.02 -0.11 10.69
C THR A 542 20.25 -0.52 12.14
N TYR A 543 19.44 -1.46 12.69
CA TYR A 543 19.60 -1.92 14.06
C TYR A 543 20.95 -2.60 14.29
N SER A 544 21.36 -3.47 13.38
CA SER A 544 22.63 -4.23 13.49
C SER A 544 23.87 -3.37 13.33
N GLN A 545 23.80 -2.19 12.66
CA GLN A 545 24.95 -1.25 12.59
C GLN A 545 25.24 -0.58 13.94
N GLY A 546 24.32 -0.61 14.91
CA GLY A 546 24.49 0.03 16.21
C GLY A 546 24.45 1.57 16.19
N LYS A 547 24.05 2.18 15.09
CA LYS A 547 23.96 3.63 14.93
C LYS A 547 22.78 4.02 14.02
N GLY A 548 22.21 5.19 14.21
CA GLY A 548 21.17 5.73 13.35
C GLY A 548 21.72 6.22 12.00
N ASP A 549 20.89 6.17 10.96
CA ASP A 549 21.23 6.71 9.63
C ASP A 549 21.30 8.26 9.65
N LEU A 550 20.60 8.88 10.59
CA LEU A 550 20.56 10.32 10.80
C LEU A 550 20.83 10.61 12.28
N GLY A 551 21.72 11.56 12.54
CA GLY A 551 22.07 11.97 13.90
C GLY A 551 23.20 11.15 14.52
N THR A 552 23.38 11.35 15.85
CA THR A 552 24.53 10.82 16.62
C THR A 552 24.17 9.65 17.54
N MET A 553 22.92 9.16 17.47
CA MET A 553 22.45 8.11 18.36
C MET A 553 23.15 6.78 18.05
N THR A 554 23.73 6.16 19.09
CA THR A 554 24.37 4.85 19.04
C THR A 554 23.74 3.90 20.07
N TRP A 555 23.87 2.59 19.83
CA TRP A 555 23.40 1.53 20.73
C TRP A 555 24.18 0.24 20.49
N THR A 556 24.10 -0.70 21.43
CA THR A 556 24.60 -2.06 21.25
C THR A 556 23.44 -2.95 20.74
N PRO A 557 23.56 -3.56 19.56
CA PRO A 557 22.55 -4.49 19.05
C PRO A 557 22.41 -5.72 19.93
N ASN A 558 21.16 -6.15 20.19
CA ASN A 558 20.87 -7.41 20.87
C ASN A 558 20.70 -8.52 19.83
N SER A 559 21.48 -9.61 19.94
CA SER A 559 21.50 -10.73 18.98
C SER A 559 20.13 -11.42 18.84
N TYR A 560 19.42 -11.63 19.96
CA TYR A 560 18.07 -12.23 19.95
C TYR A 560 17.07 -11.38 19.14
N ILE A 561 17.14 -10.05 19.26
CA ILE A 561 16.30 -9.13 18.49
C ILE A 561 16.68 -9.15 17.01
N THR A 562 17.97 -9.22 16.67
CA THR A 562 18.43 -9.33 15.28
C THR A 562 17.93 -10.63 14.63
N THR A 563 18.00 -11.75 15.35
CA THR A 563 17.45 -13.02 14.88
C THR A 563 15.93 -12.96 14.71
N ALA A 564 15.22 -12.36 15.68
CA ALA A 564 13.78 -12.17 15.61
C ALA A 564 13.36 -11.34 14.37
N LEU A 565 14.10 -10.29 14.01
CA LEU A 565 13.85 -9.49 12.80
C LEU A 565 13.96 -10.33 11.51
N SER A 566 14.88 -11.31 11.46
CA SER A 566 14.94 -12.24 10.31
C SER A 566 13.69 -13.11 10.23
N THR A 567 13.16 -13.56 11.37
CA THR A 567 11.89 -14.30 11.42
C THR A 567 10.70 -13.42 11.02
N THR A 568 10.63 -12.17 11.53
CA THR A 568 9.63 -11.18 11.15
C THR A 568 9.63 -10.92 9.63
N PHE A 569 10.82 -10.82 9.04
CA PHE A 569 10.97 -10.62 7.59
C PHE A 569 10.29 -11.76 6.80
N ARG A 570 10.56 -13.02 7.18
CA ARG A 570 9.91 -14.17 6.52
C ARG A 570 8.39 -14.15 6.66
N GLN A 571 7.91 -13.93 7.88
CA GLN A 571 6.47 -13.89 8.17
C GLN A 571 5.72 -12.77 7.44
N ALA A 572 6.41 -11.68 7.10
CA ALA A 572 5.80 -10.55 6.40
C ALA A 572 5.39 -10.87 4.93
N PHE A 573 5.94 -11.92 4.34
CA PHE A 573 5.48 -12.45 3.04
C PHE A 573 4.28 -13.42 3.17
N GLY A 574 3.95 -13.87 4.38
CA GLY A 574 2.92 -14.88 4.60
C GLY A 574 3.40 -16.32 4.40
N ASN A 575 2.44 -17.24 4.31
CA ASN A 575 2.72 -18.67 4.12
C ASN A 575 2.93 -18.96 2.62
N ILE A 576 4.10 -19.52 2.30
CA ILE A 576 4.45 -19.96 0.95
C ILE A 576 4.24 -21.49 0.90
N THR A 577 3.50 -21.96 -0.09
CA THR A 577 3.31 -23.41 -0.30
C THR A 577 4.48 -23.96 -1.09
N PRO A 578 5.23 -24.94 -0.57
CA PRO A 578 6.29 -25.62 -1.31
C PRO A 578 5.77 -26.26 -2.59
N THR A 579 6.58 -26.27 -3.62
CA THR A 579 6.23 -26.81 -4.94
C THR A 579 6.88 -28.15 -5.23
N GLY A 580 7.98 -28.47 -4.55
CA GLY A 580 8.83 -29.61 -4.82
C GLY A 580 9.54 -29.56 -6.16
N LYS A 581 9.62 -28.38 -6.80
CA LYS A 581 10.31 -28.15 -8.08
C LYS A 581 11.78 -27.84 -7.85
N ARG A 582 12.61 -28.17 -8.83
CA ARG A 582 14.05 -27.88 -8.81
C ARG A 582 14.26 -26.46 -9.31
N TYR A 583 14.70 -25.57 -8.45
CA TYR A 583 14.94 -24.16 -8.79
C TYR A 583 16.41 -23.87 -9.03
N MET A 584 16.68 -23.14 -10.11
CA MET A 584 17.90 -22.35 -10.25
C MET A 584 17.55 -20.90 -9.98
N ILE A 585 18.04 -20.35 -8.88
CA ILE A 585 17.93 -18.92 -8.57
C ILE A 585 19.16 -18.22 -9.11
N GLY A 586 18.96 -17.30 -10.04
CA GLY A 586 19.99 -16.40 -10.57
C GLY A 586 19.91 -15.04 -9.91
N LEU A 587 20.94 -14.64 -9.20
CA LEU A 587 21.08 -13.32 -8.59
C LEU A 587 21.99 -12.47 -9.45
N ASP A 588 21.47 -11.43 -10.05
CA ASP A 588 22.27 -10.43 -10.75
C ASP A 588 23.13 -9.66 -9.75
N VAL A 589 24.45 -9.85 -9.87
CA VAL A 589 25.47 -9.18 -9.05
C VAL A 589 26.25 -8.15 -9.86
N SER A 590 25.71 -7.69 -10.99
CA SER A 590 26.32 -6.64 -11.82
C SER A 590 26.36 -5.28 -11.12
N GLY A 591 27.11 -4.34 -11.72
CA GLY A 591 27.29 -3.01 -11.14
C GLY A 591 25.99 -2.22 -10.96
N SER A 592 25.05 -2.35 -11.87
CA SER A 592 23.72 -1.70 -11.79
C SER A 592 22.95 -2.13 -10.54
N MET A 593 23.01 -3.41 -10.14
CA MET A 593 22.35 -3.96 -8.97
C MET A 593 22.97 -3.56 -7.63
N SER A 594 24.19 -3.00 -7.64
CA SER A 594 24.96 -2.65 -6.43
C SER A 594 25.06 -1.14 -6.18
N THR A 595 24.74 -0.30 -7.16
CA THR A 595 25.00 1.14 -7.11
C THR A 595 23.82 1.94 -6.55
N PHE A 596 22.58 1.49 -6.77
CA PHE A 596 21.38 2.21 -6.35
C PHE A 596 20.74 1.62 -5.11
N MET A 597 19.87 2.40 -4.50
CA MET A 597 19.08 1.99 -3.34
C MET A 597 17.68 1.52 -3.78
N CYS A 598 17.26 0.39 -3.27
CA CYS A 598 15.96 -0.20 -3.60
C CYS A 598 14.79 0.67 -3.19
N ALA A 599 13.84 0.91 -4.08
CA ALA A 599 12.52 1.48 -3.77
C ALA A 599 12.58 2.63 -2.75
N GLY A 600 13.63 3.48 -2.86
CA GLY A 600 13.90 4.56 -1.92
C GLY A 600 14.24 4.12 -0.49
N ALA A 601 14.59 2.86 -0.26
CA ALA A 601 15.17 2.41 1.00
C ALA A 601 16.61 2.92 1.10
N LYS A 602 16.94 3.53 2.23
CA LYS A 602 18.32 3.89 2.52
C LYS A 602 19.10 2.62 2.85
N ASN A 603 20.32 2.51 2.36
CA ASN A 603 21.28 1.45 2.71
C ASN A 603 20.93 0.02 2.26
N ILE A 604 20.03 -0.18 1.29
CA ILE A 604 19.78 -1.49 0.68
C ILE A 604 19.84 -1.37 -0.83
N THR A 605 20.74 -2.12 -1.43
CA THR A 605 20.87 -2.21 -2.89
C THR A 605 19.92 -3.25 -3.49
N PRO A 606 19.57 -3.20 -4.79
CA PRO A 606 18.85 -4.26 -5.48
C PRO A 606 19.46 -5.65 -5.28
N ARG A 607 20.79 -5.77 -5.32
CA ARG A 607 21.52 -7.03 -5.04
C ARG A 607 21.20 -7.58 -3.64
N GLU A 608 21.35 -6.76 -2.60
CA GLU A 608 21.06 -7.17 -1.23
C GLU A 608 19.59 -7.56 -1.05
N GLY A 609 18.70 -6.82 -1.67
CA GLY A 609 17.28 -7.13 -1.67
C GLY A 609 16.94 -8.42 -2.41
N SER A 610 17.60 -8.70 -3.54
CA SER A 610 17.44 -9.95 -4.29
C SER A 610 17.80 -11.16 -3.44
N VAL A 611 18.90 -11.08 -2.70
CA VAL A 611 19.32 -12.14 -1.76
C VAL A 611 18.25 -12.38 -0.70
N ALA A 612 17.74 -11.30 -0.09
CA ALA A 612 16.73 -11.40 0.93
C ALA A 612 15.43 -12.05 0.40
N MET A 613 15.03 -11.73 -0.82
CA MET A 613 13.85 -12.35 -1.46
C MET A 613 14.11 -13.79 -1.89
N ALA A 614 15.30 -14.11 -2.42
CA ALA A 614 15.67 -15.48 -2.79
C ALA A 614 15.67 -16.43 -1.58
N MET A 615 16.04 -15.93 -0.40
CA MET A 615 15.94 -16.67 0.86
C MET A 615 14.53 -17.14 1.17
N MET A 616 13.49 -16.46 0.66
CA MET A 616 12.10 -16.90 0.86
C MET A 616 11.82 -18.20 0.13
N THR A 617 12.27 -18.31 -1.14
CA THR A 617 12.16 -19.55 -1.90
C THR A 617 12.98 -20.67 -1.27
N LEU A 618 14.20 -20.36 -0.82
CA LEU A 618 15.06 -21.33 -0.15
C LEU A 618 14.45 -21.87 1.14
N HIS A 619 13.83 -21.02 1.94
CA HIS A 619 13.11 -21.46 3.16
C HIS A 619 11.87 -22.29 2.87
N ALA A 620 11.17 -22.02 1.79
CA ALA A 620 9.96 -22.74 1.42
C ALA A 620 10.26 -24.10 0.81
N GLU A 621 11.23 -24.20 -0.11
CA GLU A 621 11.48 -25.39 -0.93
C GLU A 621 12.58 -26.31 -0.37
N GLY A 622 13.42 -25.81 0.55
CA GLY A 622 14.58 -26.54 1.06
C GLY A 622 15.83 -26.44 0.17
N ALA A 623 16.98 -26.72 0.75
CA ALA A 623 18.28 -26.63 0.08
C ALA A 623 18.51 -27.73 -0.99
N GLU A 624 17.75 -28.82 -0.88
CA GLU A 624 17.77 -29.92 -1.88
C GLU A 624 17.10 -29.55 -3.20
N ASN A 625 16.17 -28.63 -3.18
CA ASN A 625 15.39 -28.20 -4.35
C ASN A 625 15.83 -26.83 -4.89
N VAL A 626 16.62 -26.07 -4.13
CA VAL A 626 16.98 -24.69 -4.50
C VAL A 626 18.48 -24.54 -4.61
N HIS A 627 18.93 -24.17 -5.81
CA HIS A 627 20.32 -23.87 -6.12
C HIS A 627 20.47 -22.37 -6.39
N ILE A 628 21.30 -21.68 -5.62
CA ILE A 628 21.51 -20.23 -5.72
C ILE A 628 22.85 -19.94 -6.37
N TYR A 629 22.82 -19.14 -7.43
CA TYR A 629 23.98 -18.66 -8.15
C TYR A 629 23.91 -17.15 -8.33
N GLY A 630 25.09 -16.50 -8.32
CA GLY A 630 25.24 -15.13 -8.75
C GLY A 630 25.76 -15.05 -10.17
N PHE A 631 25.36 -14.03 -10.90
CA PHE A 631 25.89 -13.78 -12.23
C PHE A 631 26.17 -12.29 -12.49
N SER A 632 27.23 -12.07 -13.24
CA SER A 632 27.59 -10.80 -13.86
C SER A 632 28.15 -11.11 -15.26
N SER A 633 29.39 -10.78 -15.59
CA SER A 633 30.15 -11.42 -16.67
C SER A 633 30.73 -12.77 -16.26
N VAL A 634 30.61 -13.13 -14.99
CA VAL A 634 31.10 -14.37 -14.36
C VAL A 634 29.95 -15.02 -13.60
N PHE A 635 29.98 -16.35 -13.51
CA PHE A 635 28.99 -17.12 -12.77
C PHE A 635 29.56 -17.59 -11.43
N TYR A 636 28.85 -17.25 -10.34
CA TYR A 636 29.31 -17.50 -8.97
C TYR A 636 28.43 -18.57 -8.33
N ASN A 637 29.07 -19.58 -7.72
CA ASN A 637 28.31 -20.61 -6.97
C ASN A 637 28.15 -20.19 -5.49
N PHE A 638 26.89 -20.07 -5.06
CA PHE A 638 26.52 -19.77 -3.68
C PHE A 638 25.89 -20.96 -2.94
N ASN A 639 25.79 -22.13 -3.58
CA ASN A 639 25.31 -23.35 -2.92
C ASN A 639 26.23 -23.73 -1.76
N GLY A 640 25.66 -24.06 -0.60
CA GLY A 640 26.39 -24.30 0.63
C GLY A 640 26.94 -23.03 1.32
N LYS A 641 27.13 -21.93 0.59
CA LYS A 641 27.44 -20.62 1.18
C LYS A 641 26.20 -19.92 1.73
N ILE A 642 25.05 -20.10 1.07
CA ILE A 642 23.72 -19.66 1.55
C ILE A 642 22.96 -20.90 1.99
N ARG A 643 22.51 -20.90 3.24
CA ARG A 643 21.75 -22.01 3.85
C ARG A 643 20.47 -21.51 4.48
N PRO A 644 19.41 -22.34 4.57
CA PRO A 644 18.10 -21.93 5.09
C PRO A 644 18.13 -21.37 6.52
N GLU A 645 19.01 -21.89 7.36
CA GLU A 645 19.16 -21.47 8.76
C GLU A 645 19.91 -20.14 8.96
N MET A 646 20.58 -19.63 7.91
CA MET A 646 21.34 -18.38 8.01
C MET A 646 20.42 -17.19 8.24
N THR A 647 20.98 -16.16 8.88
CA THR A 647 20.33 -14.85 8.86
C THR A 647 20.41 -14.24 7.47
N ILE A 648 19.43 -13.39 7.13
CA ILE A 648 19.44 -12.68 5.84
C ILE A 648 20.70 -11.83 5.66
N GLN A 649 21.22 -11.27 6.77
CA GLN A 649 22.45 -10.48 6.71
C GLN A 649 23.68 -11.32 6.40
N ASP A 650 23.76 -12.54 6.93
CA ASP A 650 24.86 -13.43 6.63
C ASP A 650 24.80 -13.92 5.18
N ALA A 651 23.58 -14.19 4.67
CA ALA A 651 23.36 -14.52 3.27
C ALA A 651 23.78 -13.36 2.34
N ILE A 652 23.44 -12.12 2.68
CA ILE A 652 23.88 -10.92 1.92
C ILE A 652 25.40 -10.84 1.90
N ARG A 653 26.08 -11.03 3.04
CA ARG A 653 27.55 -11.03 3.09
C ARG A 653 28.18 -12.16 2.27
N ALA A 654 27.57 -13.34 2.26
CA ALA A 654 28.05 -14.49 1.48
C ALA A 654 28.03 -14.24 -0.04
N THR A 655 27.22 -13.27 -0.50
CA THR A 655 27.12 -12.87 -1.91
C THR A 655 27.92 -11.63 -2.26
N ASP A 656 28.79 -11.15 -1.38
CA ASP A 656 29.65 -10.00 -1.67
C ASP A 656 30.82 -10.45 -2.55
N VAL A 657 30.65 -10.27 -3.85
CA VAL A 657 31.59 -10.65 -4.90
C VAL A 657 31.90 -9.46 -5.81
N PRO A 658 33.04 -9.47 -6.50
CA PRO A 658 33.34 -8.46 -7.51
C PRO A 658 32.24 -8.43 -8.57
N PHE A 659 31.76 -7.23 -8.92
CA PHE A 659 30.77 -7.05 -9.95
C PHE A 659 31.40 -6.66 -11.30
N GLY A 660 30.66 -6.90 -12.40
CA GLY A 660 31.09 -6.61 -13.76
C GLY A 660 29.91 -6.23 -14.66
N ALA A 661 30.04 -6.46 -15.96
CA ALA A 661 28.95 -6.38 -16.92
C ALA A 661 27.89 -7.46 -16.65
N THR A 662 26.74 -7.36 -17.32
CA THR A 662 25.61 -8.24 -17.07
C THR A 662 25.39 -9.21 -18.23
N ASP A 663 25.48 -10.51 -17.96
CA ASP A 663 25.08 -11.59 -18.87
C ASP A 663 23.92 -12.40 -18.27
N CYS A 664 22.71 -11.98 -18.55
CA CYS A 664 21.49 -12.65 -18.06
C CYS A 664 21.23 -14.03 -18.68
N ALA A 665 22.04 -14.48 -19.67
CA ALA A 665 21.94 -15.83 -20.22
C ALA A 665 22.71 -16.86 -19.38
N LEU A 666 23.62 -16.44 -18.51
CA LEU A 666 24.46 -17.33 -17.71
C LEU A 666 23.67 -18.37 -16.90
N PRO A 667 22.57 -18.05 -16.20
CA PRO A 667 21.81 -19.07 -15.47
C PRO A 667 21.41 -20.25 -16.35
N MET A 668 20.87 -19.99 -17.55
CA MET A 668 20.42 -21.03 -18.49
C MET A 668 21.57 -21.74 -19.17
N THR A 669 22.63 -21.02 -19.55
CA THR A 669 23.80 -21.63 -20.21
C THR A 669 24.60 -22.51 -19.27
N GLU A 670 24.77 -22.10 -18.01
CA GLU A 670 25.47 -22.90 -16.99
C GLU A 670 24.62 -24.11 -16.56
N ALA A 671 23.29 -23.96 -16.45
CA ALA A 671 22.39 -25.09 -16.22
C ALA A 671 22.51 -26.16 -17.32
N LEU A 672 22.61 -25.74 -18.59
CA LEU A 672 22.84 -26.66 -19.71
C LEU A 672 24.21 -27.36 -19.63
N LYS A 673 25.23 -26.65 -19.19
CA LYS A 673 26.54 -27.29 -18.95
C LYS A 673 26.48 -28.34 -17.84
N MET A 674 25.78 -28.03 -16.72
CA MET A 674 25.57 -28.99 -15.62
C MET A 674 24.82 -30.23 -16.09
N TYR A 675 23.78 -30.05 -16.89
CA TYR A 675 23.04 -31.16 -17.49
C TYR A 675 23.99 -32.07 -18.34
N ARG A 676 24.80 -31.49 -19.20
CA ARG A 676 25.72 -32.24 -20.06
C ARG A 676 26.87 -32.93 -19.27
N GLN A 677 27.25 -32.36 -18.11
CA GLN A 677 28.32 -32.89 -17.28
C GLN A 677 27.87 -34.01 -16.35
N ASN A 678 26.71 -33.83 -15.70
CA ASN A 678 26.30 -34.72 -14.62
C ASN A 678 24.76 -34.99 -14.57
N GLY A 679 24.03 -34.58 -15.58
CA GLY A 679 22.57 -34.79 -15.65
C GLY A 679 21.75 -33.88 -14.75
N THR A 680 22.32 -32.86 -14.11
CA THR A 680 21.58 -31.91 -13.24
C THR A 680 20.59 -31.11 -14.07
N VAL A 681 19.33 -31.09 -13.64
CA VAL A 681 18.25 -30.40 -14.35
C VAL A 681 17.44 -29.49 -13.41
N PHE A 682 16.83 -28.45 -13.96
CA PHE A 682 16.02 -27.47 -13.27
C PHE A 682 14.67 -27.32 -13.95
N ASP A 683 13.61 -27.24 -13.14
CA ASP A 683 12.23 -27.03 -13.62
C ASP A 683 11.87 -25.53 -13.69
N VAL A 684 12.53 -24.71 -12.86
CA VAL A 684 12.24 -23.29 -12.73
C VAL A 684 13.54 -22.49 -12.65
N PHE A 685 13.66 -21.50 -13.52
CA PHE A 685 14.66 -20.44 -13.44
C PHE A 685 14.00 -19.22 -12.81
N CYS A 686 14.48 -18.78 -11.64
CA CYS A 686 14.02 -17.55 -10.98
C CYS A 686 15.17 -16.53 -10.99
N VAL A 687 15.06 -15.52 -11.85
CA VAL A 687 16.15 -14.56 -12.11
C VAL A 687 15.79 -13.19 -11.54
N TYR A 688 16.57 -12.71 -10.57
CA TYR A 688 16.47 -11.38 -9.97
C TYR A 688 17.43 -10.44 -10.67
N THR A 689 16.90 -9.47 -11.43
CA THR A 689 17.72 -8.60 -12.30
C THR A 689 17.00 -7.29 -12.62
N ASP A 690 17.72 -6.30 -13.12
CA ASP A 690 17.15 -5.10 -13.76
C ASP A 690 16.90 -5.30 -15.27
N SER A 691 17.23 -6.49 -15.82
CA SER A 691 17.09 -6.85 -17.23
C SER A 691 17.94 -6.00 -18.21
N GLU A 692 18.90 -5.24 -17.72
CA GLU A 692 19.87 -4.46 -18.51
C GLU A 692 21.03 -5.36 -18.95
N THR A 693 20.73 -6.34 -19.81
CA THR A 693 21.68 -7.37 -20.22
C THR A 693 22.59 -6.91 -21.37
N TYR A 694 23.87 -7.29 -21.30
CA TYR A 694 24.86 -7.00 -22.32
C TYR A 694 25.93 -8.11 -22.33
N ALA A 695 25.91 -8.99 -23.31
CA ALA A 695 26.92 -10.00 -23.47
C ALA A 695 27.14 -10.38 -24.97
N PRO A 696 28.33 -10.81 -25.34
CA PRO A 696 28.65 -11.10 -26.74
C PRO A 696 28.18 -12.47 -27.21
N THR A 697 27.60 -13.33 -26.37
CA THR A 697 27.41 -14.74 -26.68
C THR A 697 26.01 -15.12 -27.13
N VAL A 698 25.01 -15.07 -26.25
CA VAL A 698 23.65 -15.57 -26.51
C VAL A 698 22.61 -14.78 -25.75
N HIS A 699 21.42 -14.62 -26.33
CA HIS A 699 20.27 -14.04 -25.64
C HIS A 699 19.73 -14.97 -24.55
N PRO A 700 19.25 -14.45 -23.39
CA PRO A 700 18.63 -15.26 -22.34
C PRO A 700 17.51 -16.16 -22.84
N GLN A 701 16.61 -15.63 -23.71
CA GLN A 701 15.51 -16.39 -24.28
C GLN A 701 16.01 -17.56 -25.14
N VAL A 702 17.03 -17.34 -25.95
CA VAL A 702 17.62 -18.40 -26.80
C VAL A 702 18.30 -19.48 -25.94
N ALA A 703 19.03 -19.07 -24.87
CA ALA A 703 19.61 -20.00 -23.93
C ALA A 703 18.57 -20.89 -23.25
N LEU A 704 17.42 -20.33 -22.88
CA LEU A 704 16.30 -21.08 -22.32
C LEU A 704 15.68 -22.05 -23.31
N GLU A 705 15.48 -21.65 -24.58
CA GLU A 705 14.96 -22.50 -25.64
C GLU A 705 15.90 -23.71 -25.88
N VAL A 706 17.20 -23.48 -25.90
CA VAL A 706 18.19 -24.56 -26.06
C VAL A 706 18.17 -25.50 -24.86
N TYR A 707 18.10 -24.97 -23.64
CA TYR A 707 18.00 -25.77 -22.43
C TYR A 707 16.77 -26.67 -22.46
N ARG A 708 15.59 -26.13 -22.76
CA ARG A 708 14.32 -26.89 -22.89
C ARG A 708 14.44 -28.01 -23.92
N LYS A 709 15.00 -27.69 -25.09
CA LYS A 709 15.17 -28.65 -26.20
C LYS A 709 16.08 -29.81 -25.84
N GLU A 710 17.22 -29.53 -25.21
CA GLU A 710 18.22 -30.57 -24.92
C GLU A 710 17.84 -31.42 -23.70
N THR A 711 17.25 -30.82 -22.68
CA THR A 711 16.85 -31.53 -21.46
C THR A 711 15.51 -32.23 -21.58
N GLY A 712 14.67 -31.82 -22.53
CA GLY A 712 13.27 -32.26 -22.63
C GLY A 712 12.35 -31.70 -21.54
N ILE A 713 12.85 -30.76 -20.70
CA ILE A 713 12.09 -30.14 -19.62
C ILE A 713 11.49 -28.83 -20.12
N ASP A 714 10.18 -28.65 -19.96
CA ASP A 714 9.50 -27.38 -20.24
C ASP A 714 9.70 -26.39 -19.09
N ALA A 715 10.97 -26.01 -18.88
CA ALA A 715 11.39 -25.19 -17.77
C ALA A 715 10.73 -23.81 -17.80
N LYS A 716 10.27 -23.33 -16.65
CA LYS A 716 9.69 -22.00 -16.48
C LYS A 716 10.74 -20.95 -16.19
N LEU A 717 10.55 -19.73 -16.72
CA LEU A 717 11.37 -18.58 -16.40
C LEU A 717 10.56 -17.54 -15.65
N ILE A 718 11.00 -17.21 -14.45
CA ILE A 718 10.43 -16.14 -13.62
C ILE A 718 11.46 -15.03 -13.53
N VAL A 719 11.10 -13.84 -14.02
CA VAL A 719 11.96 -12.65 -13.96
C VAL A 719 11.42 -11.72 -12.87
N VAL A 720 12.18 -11.56 -11.80
CA VAL A 720 11.86 -10.62 -10.72
C VAL A 720 12.61 -9.32 -10.98
N GLY A 721 11.88 -8.33 -11.48
CA GLY A 721 12.44 -7.00 -11.78
C GLY A 721 12.75 -6.23 -10.52
N MET A 722 14.03 -5.91 -10.31
CA MET A 722 14.49 -5.24 -9.09
C MET A 722 14.56 -3.72 -9.22
N THR A 723 14.27 -3.20 -10.40
CA THR A 723 14.21 -1.77 -10.73
C THR A 723 12.90 -1.45 -11.46
N SER A 724 12.53 -0.17 -11.54
CA SER A 724 11.29 0.29 -12.18
C SER A 724 11.42 0.56 -13.68
N ASN A 725 12.42 -0.02 -14.36
CA ASN A 725 12.52 0.09 -15.80
C ASN A 725 11.43 -0.73 -16.53
N CYS A 726 11.23 -0.45 -17.83
CA CYS A 726 10.22 -1.11 -18.68
C CYS A 726 10.76 -2.35 -19.42
N LEU A 727 11.84 -2.99 -18.92
CA LEU A 727 12.56 -4.05 -19.60
C LEU A 727 12.41 -5.42 -18.93
N SER A 728 12.45 -6.49 -19.74
CA SER A 728 12.52 -7.87 -19.28
C SER A 728 13.38 -8.72 -20.20
N ILE A 729 14.05 -9.72 -19.62
CA ILE A 729 14.73 -10.79 -20.39
C ILE A 729 13.75 -11.88 -20.84
N ALA A 730 12.51 -11.91 -20.32
CA ALA A 730 11.48 -12.86 -20.69
C ALA A 730 10.71 -12.38 -21.93
N ASP A 731 10.53 -13.27 -22.91
CA ASP A 731 9.64 -13.01 -24.05
C ASP A 731 8.17 -12.98 -23.58
N PRO A 732 7.44 -11.88 -23.76
CA PRO A 732 6.04 -11.79 -23.34
C PRO A 732 5.10 -12.73 -24.11
N LYS A 733 5.56 -13.35 -25.20
CA LYS A 733 4.82 -14.35 -25.97
C LYS A 733 5.01 -15.78 -25.46
N ASP A 734 6.01 -16.02 -24.63
CA ASP A 734 6.28 -17.32 -24.05
C ASP A 734 5.42 -17.51 -22.79
N LYS A 735 4.40 -18.37 -22.87
CA LYS A 735 3.48 -18.67 -21.76
C LYS A 735 4.15 -19.29 -20.52
N ASN A 736 5.36 -19.84 -20.67
CA ASN A 736 6.15 -20.38 -19.59
C ASN A 736 7.11 -19.34 -19.00
N THR A 737 6.81 -18.04 -19.18
CA THR A 737 7.55 -16.94 -18.54
C THR A 737 6.62 -16.05 -17.72
N LEU A 738 7.12 -15.56 -16.57
CA LEU A 738 6.42 -14.65 -15.67
C LEU A 738 7.33 -13.47 -15.30
N ASN A 739 6.79 -12.25 -15.42
CA ASN A 739 7.45 -11.05 -14.93
C ASN A 739 6.82 -10.58 -13.63
N LEU A 740 7.63 -10.39 -12.60
CA LEU A 740 7.21 -9.91 -11.29
C LEU A 740 7.95 -8.61 -10.93
N ALA A 741 7.35 -7.82 -10.07
CA ALA A 741 8.02 -6.69 -9.43
C ALA A 741 8.74 -7.17 -8.16
N GLY A 742 10.00 -6.78 -7.99
CA GLY A 742 10.74 -7.03 -6.76
C GLY A 742 10.11 -6.29 -5.58
N PHE A 743 10.28 -6.84 -4.37
CA PHE A 743 9.73 -6.30 -3.11
C PHE A 743 8.21 -6.24 -3.02
N ASP A 744 7.48 -6.88 -3.91
CA ASP A 744 6.06 -7.13 -3.74
C ASP A 744 5.86 -8.24 -2.70
N THR A 745 5.02 -8.01 -1.71
CA THR A 745 4.71 -9.01 -0.66
C THR A 745 4.08 -10.28 -1.22
N SER A 746 3.48 -10.22 -2.41
CA SER A 746 2.89 -11.37 -3.10
C SER A 746 3.89 -12.14 -3.97
N THR A 747 5.11 -11.63 -4.19
CA THR A 747 6.07 -12.24 -5.13
C THR A 747 6.37 -13.71 -4.82
N PRO A 748 6.67 -14.14 -3.59
CA PRO A 748 6.98 -15.54 -3.33
C PRO A 748 5.79 -16.48 -3.56
N GLU A 749 4.56 -16.03 -3.25
CA GLU A 749 3.36 -16.82 -3.52
C GLU A 749 3.12 -16.95 -5.04
N LEU A 750 3.28 -15.86 -5.80
CA LEU A 750 3.15 -15.89 -7.25
C LEU A 750 4.21 -16.79 -7.91
N ILE A 751 5.44 -16.80 -7.41
CA ILE A 751 6.50 -17.73 -7.83
C ILE A 751 6.02 -19.17 -7.64
N SER A 752 5.52 -19.51 -6.44
CA SER A 752 4.99 -20.84 -6.14
C SER A 752 3.81 -21.23 -7.02
N MET A 753 2.83 -20.36 -7.20
CA MET A 753 1.64 -20.60 -8.04
C MET A 753 2.03 -20.85 -9.49
N PHE A 754 2.91 -20.01 -10.06
CA PHE A 754 3.37 -20.16 -11.42
C PHE A 754 4.18 -21.43 -11.61
N ALA A 755 5.08 -21.76 -10.70
CA ALA A 755 5.87 -22.98 -10.72
C ALA A 755 4.99 -24.25 -10.75
N ARG A 756 3.87 -24.23 -10.03
CA ARG A 756 2.86 -25.31 -10.01
C ARG A 756 1.93 -25.32 -11.23
N GLY A 757 1.95 -24.29 -12.08
CA GLY A 757 1.05 -24.16 -13.23
C GLY A 757 -0.39 -23.78 -12.87
N LEU A 758 -0.58 -23.06 -11.77
CA LEU A 758 -1.89 -22.56 -11.32
C LEU A 758 -2.24 -21.21 -11.94
N ILE A 759 -1.25 -20.52 -12.46
CA ILE A 759 -1.38 -19.25 -13.21
C ILE A 759 -0.48 -19.30 -14.44
#